data_aeb7c5f918ef3657ec1a72007ff28b31
#
_entry.id   aeb7c5f918ef3657ec1a72007ff28b31
#
_cell.length_a   1.000
_cell.length_b   1.000
_cell.length_c   1.000
_cell.angle_alpha   90.00
_cell.angle_beta   90.00
_cell.angle_gamma   90.00
#
_symmetry.space_group_name_H-M   'P 1'
#
loop_
_entity.id
_entity.type
_entity.pdbx_description
1 polymer ?
#
loop_
_entity_poly.entity_id
_entity_poly.type
_entity_poly.pdbx_seq_one_letter_code
_entity_poly.pdbx_strand_id
1 'polypeptide(L)'
;MTISTTSPPAEVELAIGGMTCASCAARIEKKLNRMEGVTATVNYATEKAKVSYAGDVSVPELIATVEATGYTAREPEPVRTEAASGPEGAETTDELRPLRERLVTAVVLAVPVIAMAMVPALQFEYWQWLSLTLAAPVVTYAAWPFHKAAFTNARHGAATMDTLISVGTSAAFLWSLWALFLGTAGTPGMTHPFELTIARGDGSGNIYLEAAAGVTAFILAGRYFEARSKRKAGAALKALLELGAKDVTVLGPDGSERTIPTGELAVGDRFLVRPGEKIATDGTVVEGTSAVDASMLTGESVPVEVGVGDPVTGATLNAGGRLVVEATRVGADTQLARMAKLVEDAQNGKAAAQRLADRISGVFVPVVIALALATLGFWIGNGVGPAAAFTAAVAVLIIACPCALGLATPTALMVGTGRGAQLGILIKGPEVLESTRRADTIVLDKTGTVTTGRMTLLAVRTAEGTDEAEALRLAGALEHASEHPIAQAVAAGAADRTGTLPVPEDFANVPGLGVQGVVEGHAVLVGREKLLAEWAMELPVDLARAKVEAETAGRTAIAVAWDGEARAVLEVADAVKGTSAEAITRLRALGLTPILLTGDNRAVAEAVAAEVGIAPEHVIAEVMPEDKVAVVKRLQNEGRSVAMVGDGVNDAAALAQADLGLAMGTGTDAAIEAGDLTLVRGDLRAAADAIRLARKTLGTIKSNLFWAFAYNVAALPLAAAGLLNPMIAGAAMAFSSVFVVGNSLRLRGFKAAD
;
A
#
# COMPACT_ATOMS: atom_id res chain seq x y z
N MET A 1 -7.18 45.51 1.63
CA MET A 1 -7.05 44.11 1.99
C MET A 1 -6.47 43.39 0.80
N THR A 2 -5.17 43.22 0.78
CA THR A 2 -4.44 42.50 -0.29
C THR A 2 -4.65 41.02 -0.04
N ILE A 3 -5.36 40.33 -0.93
CA ILE A 3 -5.52 38.88 -0.92
C ILE A 3 -4.16 38.34 -1.37
N SER A 4 -3.40 37.80 -0.41
CA SER A 4 -2.19 37.03 -0.69
C SER A 4 -2.62 35.70 -1.35
N THR A 5 -2.43 35.60 -2.64
CA THR A 5 -2.55 34.33 -3.40
C THR A 5 -1.36 33.47 -3.01
N THR A 6 -1.50 32.66 -1.97
CA THR A 6 -0.54 31.58 -1.69
C THR A 6 -0.68 30.53 -2.79
N SER A 7 0.34 30.43 -3.64
CA SER A 7 0.49 29.30 -4.56
C SER A 7 0.40 27.98 -3.77
N PRO A 8 -0.16 26.91 -4.33
CA PRO A 8 -0.20 25.62 -3.67
C PRO A 8 1.23 25.21 -3.31
N PRO A 9 1.45 24.56 -2.17
CA PRO A 9 2.79 24.12 -1.75
C PRO A 9 3.37 23.16 -2.79
N ALA A 10 4.61 23.41 -3.19
CA ALA A 10 5.36 22.52 -4.05
C ALA A 10 5.77 21.26 -3.27
N GLU A 11 5.80 20.11 -3.92
CA GLU A 11 6.29 18.87 -3.33
C GLU A 11 7.53 18.38 -4.05
N VAL A 12 8.51 17.89 -3.27
CA VAL A 12 9.70 17.24 -3.79
C VAL A 12 10.01 15.99 -2.97
N GLU A 13 10.49 14.96 -3.64
CA GLU A 13 11.05 13.79 -3.00
C GLU A 13 12.58 13.83 -3.08
N LEU A 14 13.26 13.58 -1.96
CA LEU A 14 14.73 13.56 -1.89
C LEU A 14 15.19 12.15 -1.49
N ALA A 15 16.14 11.60 -2.22
CA ALA A 15 16.85 10.38 -1.81
C ALA A 15 17.91 10.75 -0.77
N ILE A 16 17.85 10.11 0.41
CA ILE A 16 18.68 10.42 1.56
C ILE A 16 19.69 9.28 1.77
N GLY A 17 20.97 9.57 1.64
CA GLY A 17 22.03 8.60 1.89
C GLY A 17 22.65 8.73 3.27
N GLY A 18 23.14 7.60 3.81
CA GLY A 18 23.89 7.56 5.08
C GLY A 18 23.04 7.41 6.33
N MET A 19 21.71 7.23 6.22
CA MET A 19 20.87 6.88 7.37
C MET A 19 21.14 5.45 7.82
N THR A 20 21.37 5.27 9.11
CA THR A 20 21.66 3.95 9.69
C THR A 20 20.57 3.47 10.64
N CYS A 21 19.65 4.33 11.04
CA CYS A 21 18.56 3.99 11.97
C CYS A 21 17.43 5.02 11.92
N ALA A 22 16.30 4.68 12.54
CA ALA A 22 15.14 5.56 12.65
C ALA A 22 15.43 6.91 13.33
N SER A 23 16.36 6.94 14.29
CA SER A 23 16.78 8.20 14.94
C SER A 23 17.47 9.18 13.97
N CYS A 24 18.15 8.66 12.93
CA CYS A 24 18.73 9.47 11.87
C CYS A 24 17.62 10.15 11.05
N ALA A 25 16.62 9.38 10.63
CA ALA A 25 15.46 9.89 9.89
C ALA A 25 14.68 10.94 10.68
N ALA A 26 14.39 10.68 11.97
CA ALA A 26 13.69 11.63 12.85
C ALA A 26 14.46 12.95 13.03
N ARG A 27 15.78 12.89 13.01
CA ARG A 27 16.64 14.07 13.11
C ARG A 27 16.59 14.93 11.85
N ILE A 28 16.71 14.32 10.67
CA ILE A 28 16.60 15.02 9.38
C ILE A 28 15.22 15.67 9.29
N GLU A 29 14.16 14.91 9.57
CA GLU A 29 12.77 15.36 9.58
C GLU A 29 12.58 16.57 10.50
N LYS A 30 13.09 16.51 11.74
CA LYS A 30 13.01 17.62 12.70
C LYS A 30 13.78 18.86 12.20
N LYS A 31 14.86 18.68 11.44
CA LYS A 31 15.65 19.79 10.93
C LYS A 31 14.97 20.46 9.74
N LEU A 32 14.42 19.68 8.81
CA LEU A 32 13.63 20.20 7.68
C LEU A 32 12.37 20.92 8.17
N ASN A 33 11.63 20.33 9.12
CA ASN A 33 10.41 20.92 9.70
C ASN A 33 10.65 22.15 10.57
N ARG A 34 11.91 22.58 10.76
CA ARG A 34 12.26 23.87 11.40
C ARG A 34 12.38 25.00 10.40
N MET A 35 12.45 24.70 9.11
CA MET A 35 12.41 25.71 8.06
C MET A 35 10.98 26.23 7.94
N GLU A 36 10.83 27.55 7.81
CA GLU A 36 9.52 28.18 7.68
C GLU A 36 8.86 27.76 6.35
N GLY A 37 7.59 27.35 6.40
CA GLY A 37 6.87 26.91 5.21
C GLY A 37 7.24 25.51 4.70
N VAL A 38 8.02 24.71 5.46
CA VAL A 38 8.44 23.35 5.08
C VAL A 38 7.75 22.30 5.96
N THR A 39 7.14 21.31 5.34
CA THR A 39 6.63 20.11 6.00
C THR A 39 7.29 18.90 5.37
N ALA A 40 8.07 18.16 6.15
CA ALA A 40 8.84 17.01 5.68
C ALA A 40 8.52 15.75 6.48
N THR A 41 8.49 14.62 5.80
CA THR A 41 8.45 13.28 6.39
C THR A 41 9.61 12.48 5.83
N VAL A 42 10.44 11.92 6.71
CA VAL A 42 11.62 11.14 6.32
C VAL A 42 11.43 9.68 6.68
N ASN A 43 11.51 8.80 5.71
CA ASN A 43 11.36 7.37 5.90
C ASN A 43 12.73 6.66 5.82
N TYR A 44 13.12 6.04 6.92
CA TYR A 44 14.36 5.26 6.98
C TYR A 44 14.35 4.02 6.10
N ALA A 45 13.17 3.39 5.89
CA ALA A 45 13.09 2.13 5.16
C ALA A 45 13.23 2.30 3.65
N THR A 46 12.67 3.40 3.11
CA THR A 46 12.75 3.74 1.68
C THR A 46 13.95 4.65 1.38
N GLU A 47 14.62 5.16 2.43
CA GLU A 47 15.71 6.14 2.31
C GLU A 47 15.33 7.42 1.57
N LYS A 48 14.03 7.80 1.68
CA LYS A 48 13.45 8.97 1.01
C LYS A 48 12.89 9.98 2.01
N ALA A 49 12.93 11.26 1.63
CA ALA A 49 12.24 12.34 2.31
C ALA A 49 11.21 12.95 1.37
N LYS A 50 9.92 12.93 1.75
CA LYS A 50 8.87 13.69 1.08
C LYS A 50 8.79 15.06 1.75
N VAL A 51 8.96 16.12 0.96
CA VAL A 51 9.03 17.50 1.45
C VAL A 51 8.01 18.35 0.70
N SER A 52 7.06 18.91 1.42
CA SER A 52 6.13 19.93 0.93
C SER A 52 6.64 21.30 1.41
N TYR A 53 6.78 22.28 0.52
CA TYR A 53 7.39 23.57 0.84
C TYR A 53 6.69 24.72 0.13
N ALA A 54 6.71 25.91 0.77
CA ALA A 54 6.20 27.14 0.21
C ALA A 54 7.20 27.73 -0.80
N GLY A 55 6.72 28.56 -1.74
CA GLY A 55 7.47 29.05 -2.90
C GLY A 55 8.76 29.85 -2.65
N ASP A 56 9.05 30.19 -1.41
CA ASP A 56 10.28 30.94 -1.02
C ASP A 56 11.46 30.00 -0.72
N VAL A 57 11.22 28.68 -0.62
CA VAL A 57 12.26 27.68 -0.32
C VAL A 57 12.65 26.96 -1.59
N SER A 58 13.93 26.85 -1.86
CA SER A 58 14.46 26.13 -3.04
C SER A 58 14.90 24.70 -2.70
N VAL A 59 14.83 23.80 -3.68
CA VAL A 59 15.28 22.41 -3.50
C VAL A 59 16.75 22.31 -3.08
N PRO A 60 17.70 23.12 -3.63
CA PRO A 60 19.08 23.16 -3.14
C PRO A 60 19.21 23.52 -1.65
N GLU A 61 18.34 24.39 -1.11
CA GLU A 61 18.34 24.72 0.32
C GLU A 61 17.87 23.56 1.20
N LEU A 62 16.89 22.77 0.71
CA LEU A 62 16.45 21.55 1.37
C LEU A 62 17.59 20.52 1.41
N ILE A 63 18.29 20.33 0.30
CA ILE A 63 19.46 19.44 0.21
C ILE A 63 20.56 19.91 1.16
N ALA A 64 20.94 21.19 1.12
CA ALA A 64 21.96 21.76 2.00
C ALA A 64 21.59 21.60 3.48
N THR A 65 20.30 21.72 3.84
CA THR A 65 19.83 21.50 5.21
C THR A 65 20.01 20.06 5.67
N VAL A 66 19.78 19.07 4.78
CA VAL A 66 20.05 17.66 5.08
C VAL A 66 21.55 17.43 5.22
N GLU A 67 22.37 17.94 4.31
CA GLU A 67 23.84 17.80 4.32
C GLU A 67 24.47 18.44 5.57
N ALA A 68 23.93 19.55 6.02
CA ALA A 68 24.35 20.18 7.27
C ALA A 68 24.12 19.31 8.52
N THR A 69 23.32 18.25 8.41
CA THR A 69 23.12 17.26 9.49
C THR A 69 24.04 16.04 9.38
N GLY A 70 24.91 16.01 8.35
CA GLY A 70 25.89 14.94 8.14
C GLY A 70 25.43 13.78 7.27
N TYR A 71 24.31 13.93 6.53
CA TYR A 71 23.76 12.99 5.57
C TYR A 71 23.87 13.54 4.16
N THR A 72 23.67 12.70 3.14
CA THR A 72 23.61 13.16 1.75
C THR A 72 22.17 13.20 1.28
N ALA A 73 21.83 14.17 0.44
CA ALA A 73 20.53 14.26 -0.21
C ALA A 73 20.71 14.57 -1.70
N ARG A 74 19.83 13.99 -2.52
CA ARG A 74 19.75 14.28 -3.96
C ARG A 74 18.31 14.12 -4.44
N GLU A 75 17.94 14.83 -5.49
CA GLU A 75 16.71 14.50 -6.20
C GLU A 75 16.84 13.11 -6.81
N PRO A 76 15.79 12.27 -6.73
CA PRO A 76 15.76 11.01 -7.47
C PRO A 76 15.87 11.33 -8.96
N GLU A 77 16.78 10.69 -9.66
CA GLU A 77 16.76 10.74 -11.13
C GLU A 77 15.42 10.18 -11.61
N PRO A 78 14.70 10.87 -12.53
CA PRO A 78 13.52 10.31 -13.13
C PRO A 78 13.92 8.96 -13.73
N VAL A 79 13.10 7.93 -13.48
CA VAL A 79 13.30 6.59 -14.05
C VAL A 79 13.27 6.77 -15.58
N ARG A 80 14.44 7.01 -16.16
CA ARG A 80 14.62 6.87 -17.60
C ARG A 80 14.38 5.41 -17.88
N THR A 81 13.30 5.11 -18.59
CA THR A 81 13.14 3.84 -19.27
C THR A 81 14.39 3.67 -20.15
N GLU A 82 15.30 2.78 -19.72
CA GLU A 82 16.53 2.47 -20.44
C GLU A 82 16.18 1.76 -21.76
N ALA A 83 15.87 2.56 -22.76
CA ALA A 83 15.68 2.11 -24.13
C ALA A 83 16.77 2.62 -25.09
N ALA A 84 17.88 3.12 -24.56
CA ALA A 84 18.97 3.65 -25.40
C ALA A 84 20.36 3.48 -24.79
N SER A 85 20.76 2.27 -24.43
CA SER A 85 22.17 1.90 -24.34
C SER A 85 22.30 0.38 -24.51
N GLY A 86 23.11 -0.01 -25.48
CA GLY A 86 23.39 -1.40 -25.85
C GLY A 86 23.99 -2.23 -24.70
N PRO A 87 24.31 -3.52 -24.94
CA PRO A 87 24.64 -4.50 -23.91
C PRO A 87 26.05 -4.34 -23.33
N GLU A 88 26.49 -3.11 -23.02
CA GLU A 88 27.77 -2.86 -22.36
C GLU A 88 27.56 -1.90 -21.18
N GLY A 89 27.57 -2.45 -19.95
CA GLY A 89 27.93 -1.71 -18.74
C GLY A 89 26.85 -1.25 -17.79
N ALA A 90 25.68 -1.86 -17.69
CA ALA A 90 24.88 -1.76 -16.47
C ALA A 90 25.45 -2.74 -15.43
N GLU A 91 26.59 -2.40 -14.82
CA GLU A 91 26.95 -2.91 -13.50
C GLU A 91 25.83 -2.41 -12.56
N THR A 92 24.81 -3.24 -12.34
CA THR A 92 23.96 -3.13 -11.16
C THR A 92 24.88 -3.27 -9.97
N THR A 93 25.39 -2.15 -9.47
CA THR A 93 26.23 -2.10 -8.29
C THR A 93 25.43 -2.79 -7.19
N ASP A 94 25.83 -3.99 -6.83
CA ASP A 94 25.21 -4.76 -5.76
C ASP A 94 25.45 -3.98 -4.46
N GLU A 95 24.55 -3.05 -4.13
CA GLU A 95 24.64 -2.21 -2.93
C GLU A 95 24.78 -3.01 -1.63
N LEU A 96 24.42 -4.29 -1.66
CA LEU A 96 24.66 -5.21 -0.55
C LEU A 96 26.08 -5.75 -0.52
N ARG A 97 26.85 -5.61 -1.59
CA ARG A 97 28.19 -6.17 -1.71
C ARG A 97 29.13 -5.69 -0.60
N PRO A 98 29.24 -4.37 -0.31
CA PRO A 98 30.12 -3.90 0.76
C PRO A 98 29.71 -4.45 2.13
N LEU A 99 28.40 -4.55 2.39
CA LEU A 99 27.89 -5.07 3.66
C LEU A 99 28.12 -6.58 3.76
N ARG A 100 27.94 -7.31 2.65
CA ARG A 100 28.20 -8.77 2.57
C ARG A 100 29.69 -9.06 2.78
N GLU A 101 30.59 -8.33 2.15
CA GLU A 101 32.03 -8.48 2.29
C GLU A 101 32.48 -8.27 3.75
N ARG A 102 31.98 -7.20 4.40
CA ARG A 102 32.25 -6.94 5.83
C ARG A 102 31.68 -8.04 6.73
N LEU A 103 30.46 -8.52 6.45
CA LEU A 103 29.85 -9.62 7.20
C LEU A 103 30.65 -10.92 7.06
N VAL A 104 31.05 -11.28 5.84
CA VAL A 104 31.85 -12.50 5.58
C VAL A 104 33.19 -12.37 6.32
N THR A 105 33.88 -11.24 6.21
CA THR A 105 35.11 -10.98 6.93
C THR A 105 34.92 -11.12 8.44
N ALA A 106 33.85 -10.49 8.98
CA ALA A 106 33.56 -10.57 10.41
C ALA A 106 33.28 -12.00 10.87
N VAL A 107 32.46 -12.76 10.14
CA VAL A 107 32.11 -14.15 10.50
C VAL A 107 33.34 -15.06 10.41
N VAL A 108 34.09 -15.00 9.31
CA VAL A 108 35.28 -15.84 9.10
C VAL A 108 36.33 -15.63 10.19
N LEU A 109 36.53 -14.39 10.62
CA LEU A 109 37.53 -14.05 11.64
C LEU A 109 37.00 -14.19 13.08
N ALA A 110 35.72 -13.89 13.34
CA ALA A 110 35.15 -13.98 14.68
C ALA A 110 34.87 -15.41 15.11
N VAL A 111 34.50 -16.33 14.20
CA VAL A 111 34.21 -17.73 14.55
C VAL A 111 35.42 -18.42 15.22
N PRO A 112 36.66 -18.35 14.69
CA PRO A 112 37.83 -18.91 15.38
C PRO A 112 38.07 -18.24 16.74
N VAL A 113 37.90 -16.91 16.86
CA VAL A 113 38.10 -16.19 18.14
C VAL A 113 37.11 -16.67 19.18
N ILE A 114 35.85 -16.84 18.83
CA ILE A 114 34.78 -17.35 19.69
C ILE A 114 35.07 -18.80 20.06
N ALA A 115 35.45 -19.64 19.07
CA ALA A 115 35.77 -21.05 19.32
C ALA A 115 36.94 -21.23 20.33
N MET A 116 38.02 -20.46 20.18
CA MET A 116 39.13 -20.46 21.12
C MET A 116 38.74 -19.96 22.51
N ALA A 117 37.85 -18.95 22.60
CA ALA A 117 37.38 -18.48 23.90
C ALA A 117 36.43 -19.44 24.60
N MET A 118 35.60 -20.22 23.82
CA MET A 118 34.58 -21.11 24.38
C MET A 118 35.07 -22.53 24.63
N VAL A 119 36.08 -23.02 23.88
CA VAL A 119 36.54 -24.40 23.93
C VAL A 119 37.95 -24.45 24.48
N PRO A 120 38.16 -24.84 25.77
CA PRO A 120 39.48 -24.86 26.38
C PRO A 120 40.51 -25.72 25.62
N ALA A 121 40.06 -26.77 24.94
CA ALA A 121 40.92 -27.65 24.12
C ALA A 121 41.57 -26.95 22.91
N LEU A 122 41.02 -25.81 22.49
CA LEU A 122 41.55 -24.96 21.40
C LEU A 122 42.49 -23.86 21.91
N GLN A 123 42.69 -23.75 23.25
CA GLN A 123 43.53 -22.73 23.87
C GLN A 123 44.98 -23.28 23.96
N PHE A 124 45.73 -23.05 22.87
CA PHE A 124 47.16 -23.35 22.84
C PHE A 124 47.99 -22.20 23.44
N GLU A 125 49.30 -22.37 23.56
CA GLU A 125 50.21 -21.49 24.34
C GLU A 125 50.07 -19.97 24.05
N TYR A 126 49.77 -19.59 22.82
CA TYR A 126 49.60 -18.16 22.38
C TYR A 126 48.25 -17.87 21.78
N TRP A 127 47.22 -18.58 22.10
CA TRP A 127 45.88 -18.44 21.49
C TRP A 127 45.29 -17.05 21.64
N GLN A 128 45.56 -16.34 22.73
CA GLN A 128 45.07 -14.97 23.00
C GLN A 128 45.67 -13.94 22.03
N TRP A 129 46.91 -14.15 21.60
CA TRP A 129 47.57 -13.29 20.60
C TRP A 129 47.02 -13.54 19.17
N LEU A 130 46.74 -14.78 18.84
CA LEU A 130 46.05 -15.14 17.63
C LEU A 130 44.63 -14.54 17.63
N SER A 131 43.92 -14.65 18.77
CA SER A 131 42.61 -14.01 18.95
C SER A 131 42.64 -12.51 18.72
N LEU A 132 43.65 -11.80 19.20
CA LEU A 132 43.86 -10.37 18.93
C LEU A 132 44.06 -10.11 17.43
N THR A 133 44.92 -10.91 16.77
CA THR A 133 45.22 -10.75 15.35
C THR A 133 43.97 -10.91 14.49
N LEU A 134 43.09 -11.85 14.84
CA LEU A 134 41.83 -12.11 14.13
C LEU A 134 40.73 -11.10 14.50
N ALA A 135 40.64 -10.68 15.76
CA ALA A 135 39.61 -9.74 16.20
C ALA A 135 39.87 -8.29 15.75
N ALA A 136 41.13 -7.88 15.63
CA ALA A 136 41.49 -6.50 15.24
C ALA A 136 40.87 -6.08 13.89
N PRO A 137 40.94 -6.84 12.78
CA PRO A 137 40.26 -6.49 11.53
C PRO A 137 38.73 -6.45 11.67
N VAL A 138 38.15 -7.28 12.54
CA VAL A 138 36.70 -7.28 12.76
C VAL A 138 36.27 -5.95 13.40
N VAL A 139 36.96 -5.53 14.45
CA VAL A 139 36.61 -4.31 15.19
C VAL A 139 36.98 -3.03 14.41
N THR A 140 38.04 -3.06 13.61
CA THR A 140 38.48 -1.86 12.86
C THR A 140 37.84 -1.77 11.48
N TYR A 141 38.01 -2.77 10.60
CA TYR A 141 37.54 -2.75 9.24
C TYR A 141 36.05 -3.11 9.14
N ALA A 142 35.63 -4.24 9.74
CA ALA A 142 34.25 -4.68 9.60
C ALA A 142 33.28 -3.76 10.37
N ALA A 143 33.66 -3.29 11.57
CA ALA A 143 32.88 -2.35 12.37
C ALA A 143 32.98 -0.88 11.92
N TRP A 144 33.80 -0.55 10.92
CA TRP A 144 34.03 0.81 10.45
C TRP A 144 32.76 1.64 10.21
N PRO A 145 31.70 1.12 9.57
CA PRO A 145 30.45 1.87 9.37
C PRO A 145 29.85 2.37 10.69
N PHE A 146 29.92 1.58 11.75
CA PHE A 146 29.40 1.96 13.08
C PHE A 146 30.24 3.05 13.71
N HIS A 147 31.57 2.95 13.62
CA HIS A 147 32.49 3.95 14.15
C HIS A 147 32.34 5.29 13.42
N LYS A 148 32.25 5.26 12.08
CA LYS A 148 32.02 6.45 11.25
C LYS A 148 30.70 7.13 11.61
N ALA A 149 29.61 6.37 11.70
CA ALA A 149 28.30 6.89 12.04
C ALA A 149 28.26 7.46 13.48
N ALA A 150 28.86 6.76 14.44
CA ALA A 150 28.97 7.21 15.82
C ALA A 150 29.74 8.54 15.92
N PHE A 151 30.87 8.66 15.25
CA PHE A 151 31.69 9.87 15.23
C PHE A 151 30.94 11.04 14.57
N THR A 152 30.33 10.82 13.42
CA THR A 152 29.55 11.84 12.72
C THR A 152 28.39 12.35 13.59
N ASN A 153 27.65 11.46 14.24
CA ASN A 153 26.55 11.85 15.12
C ASN A 153 27.03 12.56 16.39
N ALA A 154 28.14 12.11 16.98
CA ALA A 154 28.72 12.74 18.17
C ALA A 154 29.17 14.20 17.90
N ARG A 155 29.78 14.49 16.74
CA ARG A 155 30.13 15.85 16.32
C ARG A 155 28.94 16.80 16.28
N HIS A 156 27.73 16.26 16.10
CA HIS A 156 26.49 17.02 16.08
C HIS A 156 25.69 16.91 17.38
N GLY A 157 26.26 16.41 18.45
CA GLY A 157 25.63 16.31 19.77
C GLY A 157 24.52 15.28 19.85
N ALA A 158 24.55 14.26 18.98
CA ALA A 158 23.56 13.18 18.98
C ALA A 158 24.21 11.83 19.28
N ALA A 159 23.51 11.02 20.08
CA ALA A 159 23.85 9.62 20.32
C ALA A 159 22.82 8.72 19.65
N THR A 160 23.31 7.76 18.87
CA THR A 160 22.49 6.79 18.11
C THR A 160 22.84 5.36 18.52
N MET A 161 22.15 4.39 17.94
CA MET A 161 22.47 2.97 18.15
C MET A 161 23.93 2.66 17.75
N ASP A 162 24.43 3.28 16.68
CA ASP A 162 25.83 3.11 16.26
C ASP A 162 26.81 3.61 17.30
N THR A 163 26.42 4.63 18.08
CA THR A 163 27.22 5.12 19.22
C THR A 163 27.36 4.03 20.30
N LEU A 164 26.26 3.35 20.65
CA LEU A 164 26.27 2.27 21.64
C LEU A 164 27.16 1.11 21.19
N ILE A 165 27.02 0.69 19.92
CA ILE A 165 27.82 -0.37 19.32
C ILE A 165 29.30 0.00 19.29
N SER A 166 29.60 1.19 18.77
CA SER A 166 30.97 1.71 18.64
C SER A 166 31.67 1.80 19.98
N VAL A 167 31.00 2.39 20.98
CA VAL A 167 31.54 2.51 22.35
C VAL A 167 31.72 1.14 22.98
N GLY A 168 30.71 0.25 22.91
CA GLY A 168 30.76 -1.07 23.52
C GLY A 168 31.87 -1.97 22.94
N THR A 169 31.95 -2.05 21.60
CA THR A 169 32.98 -2.87 20.93
C THR A 169 34.38 -2.30 21.08
N SER A 170 34.54 -0.98 20.97
CA SER A 170 35.84 -0.32 21.18
C SER A 170 36.31 -0.49 22.62
N ALA A 171 35.42 -0.33 23.59
CA ALA A 171 35.74 -0.49 24.99
C ALA A 171 36.20 -1.91 25.31
N ALA A 172 35.48 -2.93 24.83
CA ALA A 172 35.87 -4.34 24.98
C ALA A 172 37.24 -4.64 24.33
N PHE A 173 37.48 -4.07 23.15
CA PHE A 173 38.74 -4.24 22.44
C PHE A 173 39.91 -3.55 23.18
N LEU A 174 39.73 -2.31 23.60
CA LEU A 174 40.75 -1.55 24.34
C LEU A 174 41.09 -2.18 25.69
N TRP A 175 40.06 -2.71 26.40
CA TRP A 175 40.29 -3.48 27.61
C TRP A 175 41.16 -4.71 27.34
N SER A 176 40.81 -5.46 26.27
CA SER A 176 41.59 -6.63 25.91
C SER A 176 43.05 -6.31 25.54
N LEU A 177 43.29 -5.19 24.87
CA LEU A 177 44.67 -4.68 24.63
C LEU A 177 45.37 -4.40 25.94
N TRP A 178 44.71 -3.70 26.87
CA TRP A 178 45.29 -3.42 28.18
C TRP A 178 45.62 -4.71 28.95
N ALA A 179 44.70 -5.67 28.98
CA ALA A 179 44.87 -6.94 29.64
C ALA A 179 46.03 -7.79 29.04
N LEU A 180 46.18 -7.77 27.70
CA LEU A 180 47.24 -8.49 26.98
C LEU A 180 48.61 -7.87 27.14
N PHE A 181 48.74 -6.55 27.08
CA PHE A 181 50.02 -5.86 27.09
C PHE A 181 50.50 -5.43 28.49
N LEU A 182 49.57 -5.07 29.36
CA LEU A 182 49.87 -4.50 30.70
C LEU A 182 49.30 -5.34 31.85
N GLY A 183 48.35 -6.26 31.56
CA GLY A 183 47.79 -7.20 32.50
C GLY A 183 48.52 -8.58 32.47
N THR A 184 47.83 -9.59 32.95
CA THR A 184 48.34 -10.97 33.02
C THR A 184 47.79 -11.85 31.87
N ALA A 185 46.88 -11.33 31.06
CA ALA A 185 46.24 -12.10 29.99
C ALA A 185 47.17 -12.52 28.85
N GLY A 186 48.28 -11.77 28.64
CA GLY A 186 49.28 -12.07 27.62
C GLY A 186 50.28 -13.18 27.99
N THR A 187 50.20 -13.78 29.18
CA THR A 187 51.13 -14.82 29.67
C THR A 187 51.01 -16.10 28.85
N PRO A 188 52.11 -16.68 28.36
CA PRO A 188 52.06 -17.96 27.61
C PRO A 188 51.43 -19.06 28.42
N GLY A 189 50.59 -19.92 27.76
CA GLY A 189 49.95 -21.06 28.41
C GLY A 189 48.77 -20.73 29.31
N MET A 190 48.34 -19.51 29.40
CA MET A 190 47.14 -19.10 30.13
C MET A 190 45.89 -19.70 29.48
N THR A 191 45.03 -20.35 30.27
CA THR A 191 43.72 -20.86 29.87
C THR A 191 42.62 -20.03 30.52
N HIS A 192 41.58 -19.72 29.75
CA HIS A 192 40.42 -18.95 30.21
C HIS A 192 39.15 -19.82 30.09
N PRO A 193 38.49 -20.18 31.20
CA PRO A 193 37.22 -20.89 31.12
C PRO A 193 36.14 -19.97 30.57
N PHE A 194 35.28 -20.50 29.71
CA PHE A 194 34.09 -19.76 29.27
C PHE A 194 33.05 -19.72 30.37
N GLU A 195 32.72 -18.54 30.86
CA GLU A 195 31.66 -18.32 31.86
C GLU A 195 30.47 -17.59 31.25
N LEU A 196 29.25 -18.13 31.46
CA LEU A 196 28.00 -17.50 31.03
C LEU A 196 27.67 -16.27 31.87
N THR A 197 28.19 -16.22 33.12
CA THR A 197 28.01 -15.08 34.04
C THR A 197 29.34 -14.32 34.15
N ILE A 198 29.26 -13.07 34.60
CA ILE A 198 30.44 -12.21 34.75
C ILE A 198 31.23 -12.65 35.97
N ALA A 199 32.50 -13.09 35.77
CA ALA A 199 33.42 -13.44 36.85
C ALA A 199 33.74 -12.22 37.75
N ARG A 200 33.73 -12.41 39.08
CA ARG A 200 34.03 -11.40 40.09
C ARG A 200 35.51 -11.40 40.48
N GLY A 201 36.42 -11.18 39.49
CA GLY A 201 37.84 -11.10 39.72
C GLY A 201 38.40 -9.67 39.45
N ASP A 202 39.73 -9.49 39.62
CA ASP A 202 40.43 -8.25 39.30
C ASP A 202 40.45 -7.95 37.79
N GLY A 203 40.23 -8.97 36.97
CA GLY A 203 40.06 -8.89 35.53
C GLY A 203 41.33 -8.67 34.73
N SER A 204 42.48 -8.59 35.36
CA SER A 204 43.79 -8.41 34.67
C SER A 204 44.11 -9.59 33.73
N GLY A 205 43.52 -10.76 33.95
CA GLY A 205 43.61 -11.92 33.10
C GLY A 205 42.48 -12.08 32.08
N ASN A 206 41.45 -11.22 32.09
CA ASN A 206 40.26 -11.38 31.23
C ASN A 206 40.38 -10.58 29.93
N ILE A 207 40.23 -11.27 28.81
CA ILE A 207 40.09 -10.66 27.47
C ILE A 207 38.64 -10.80 27.02
N TYR A 208 38.18 -9.86 26.20
CA TYR A 208 36.83 -9.77 25.65
C TYR A 208 36.83 -9.61 24.13
N LEU A 209 37.86 -10.21 23.48
CA LEU A 209 38.03 -10.19 22.03
C LEU A 209 36.88 -10.90 21.31
N GLU A 210 36.43 -12.05 21.90
CA GLU A 210 35.28 -12.78 21.40
C GLU A 210 33.99 -11.99 21.50
N ALA A 211 33.82 -11.20 22.55
CA ALA A 211 32.66 -10.33 22.71
C ALA A 211 32.68 -9.18 21.67
N ALA A 212 33.82 -8.51 21.51
CA ALA A 212 33.97 -7.43 20.52
C ALA A 212 33.77 -7.90 19.08
N ALA A 213 34.37 -9.04 18.71
CA ALA A 213 34.25 -9.65 17.39
C ALA A 213 32.87 -10.26 17.15
N GLY A 214 32.33 -10.99 18.13
CA GLY A 214 31.03 -11.64 18.05
C GLY A 214 29.89 -10.65 17.96
N VAL A 215 29.86 -9.60 18.79
CA VAL A 215 28.86 -8.55 18.72
C VAL A 215 28.88 -7.85 17.36
N THR A 216 30.08 -7.52 16.85
CA THR A 216 30.24 -6.92 15.52
C THR A 216 29.67 -7.84 14.43
N ALA A 217 30.00 -9.13 14.45
CA ALA A 217 29.50 -10.10 13.48
C ALA A 217 27.96 -10.26 13.56
N PHE A 218 27.40 -10.36 14.77
CA PHE A 218 25.93 -10.48 14.96
C PHE A 218 25.18 -9.25 14.46
N ILE A 219 25.71 -8.05 14.73
CA ILE A 219 25.05 -6.82 14.28
C ILE A 219 25.15 -6.66 12.76
N LEU A 220 26.30 -6.97 12.16
CA LEU A 220 26.46 -6.99 10.71
C LEU A 220 25.52 -8.02 10.06
N ALA A 221 25.36 -9.20 10.65
CA ALA A 221 24.39 -10.19 10.19
C ALA A 221 22.96 -9.64 10.24
N GLY A 222 22.56 -9.06 11.37
CA GLY A 222 21.28 -8.39 11.51
C GLY A 222 21.03 -7.35 10.43
N ARG A 223 21.98 -6.44 10.18
CA ARG A 223 21.89 -5.41 9.13
C ARG A 223 21.87 -6.00 7.71
N TYR A 224 22.63 -7.04 7.45
CA TYR A 224 22.59 -7.71 6.15
C TYR A 224 21.23 -8.35 5.87
N PHE A 225 20.65 -9.07 6.85
CA PHE A 225 19.32 -9.65 6.72
C PHE A 225 18.24 -8.56 6.59
N GLU A 226 18.40 -7.45 7.30
CA GLU A 226 17.55 -6.28 7.17
C GLU A 226 17.56 -5.72 5.75
N ALA A 227 18.74 -5.35 5.24
CA ALA A 227 18.89 -4.78 3.91
C ALA A 227 18.40 -5.72 2.80
N ARG A 228 18.70 -7.04 2.94
CA ARG A 228 18.20 -8.08 2.03
C ARG A 228 16.67 -8.19 2.05
N SER A 229 16.04 -8.03 3.22
CA SER A 229 14.59 -8.11 3.37
C SER A 229 13.89 -6.87 2.83
N LYS A 230 14.46 -5.68 3.02
CA LYS A 230 13.99 -4.43 2.41
C LYS A 230 13.95 -4.57 0.89
N ARG A 231 15.02 -5.08 0.25
CA ARG A 231 15.05 -5.35 -1.19
C ARG A 231 13.95 -6.31 -1.64
N LYS A 232 13.74 -7.42 -0.93
CA LYS A 232 12.68 -8.39 -1.28
C LYS A 232 11.28 -7.78 -1.14
N ALA A 233 11.07 -6.91 -0.19
CA ALA A 233 9.78 -6.23 -0.02
C ALA A 233 9.54 -5.18 -1.12
N GLY A 234 10.57 -4.42 -1.53
CA GLY A 234 10.50 -3.46 -2.65
C GLY A 234 10.38 -4.11 -4.03
N ALA A 235 10.79 -5.39 -4.16
CA ALA A 235 10.67 -6.11 -5.44
C ALA A 235 9.21 -6.28 -5.92
N ALA A 236 8.22 -6.27 -5.02
CA ALA A 236 6.81 -6.34 -5.40
C ALA A 236 6.34 -5.08 -6.14
N LEU A 237 6.80 -3.90 -5.73
CA LEU A 237 6.52 -2.63 -6.42
C LEU A 237 7.22 -2.58 -7.78
N LYS A 238 8.49 -3.01 -7.83
CA LYS A 238 9.24 -3.09 -9.08
C LYS A 238 8.59 -4.06 -10.06
N ALA A 239 8.12 -5.21 -9.59
CA ALA A 239 7.38 -6.17 -10.40
C ALA A 239 6.08 -5.58 -10.98
N LEU A 240 5.36 -4.73 -10.24
CA LEU A 240 4.18 -4.02 -10.75
C LEU A 240 4.56 -3.07 -11.91
N LEU A 241 5.63 -2.29 -11.76
CA LEU A 241 6.11 -1.37 -12.80
C LEU A 241 6.63 -2.10 -14.04
N GLU A 242 7.19 -3.32 -13.87
CA GLU A 242 7.69 -4.16 -14.95
C GLU A 242 6.58 -4.94 -15.69
N LEU A 243 5.30 -4.82 -15.27
CA LEU A 243 4.17 -5.46 -15.95
C LEU A 243 3.88 -4.85 -17.33
N GLY A 244 4.18 -3.57 -17.56
CA GLY A 244 3.93 -2.87 -18.81
C GLY A 244 4.61 -3.49 -20.03
N ALA A 245 4.08 -3.24 -21.23
CA ALA A 245 4.74 -3.54 -22.49
C ALA A 245 5.98 -2.64 -22.64
N LYS A 246 7.07 -3.19 -23.20
CA LYS A 246 8.29 -2.41 -23.46
C LYS A 246 8.25 -1.70 -24.81
N ASP A 247 7.69 -2.37 -25.79
CA ASP A 247 7.58 -1.90 -27.16
C ASP A 247 6.11 -1.95 -27.59
N VAL A 248 5.75 -1.10 -28.53
CA VAL A 248 4.39 -0.97 -29.08
C VAL A 248 4.44 -0.77 -30.59
N THR A 249 3.51 -1.38 -31.32
CA THR A 249 3.36 -1.18 -32.76
C THR A 249 2.35 -0.07 -33.04
N VAL A 250 2.82 1.10 -33.41
CA VAL A 250 2.00 2.27 -33.75
C VAL A 250 1.59 2.20 -35.22
N LEU A 251 0.35 2.61 -35.52
CA LEU A 251 -0.22 2.71 -36.85
C LEU A 251 -0.12 4.15 -37.35
N GLY A 252 0.59 4.35 -38.46
CA GLY A 252 0.63 5.63 -39.17
C GLY A 252 -0.71 5.96 -39.84
N PRO A 253 -0.93 7.24 -40.23
CA PRO A 253 -2.13 7.68 -40.95
C PRO A 253 -2.32 6.95 -42.30
N ASP A 254 -1.25 6.40 -42.85
CA ASP A 254 -1.22 5.64 -44.08
C ASP A 254 -1.38 4.11 -43.90
N GLY A 255 -1.63 3.69 -42.63
CA GLY A 255 -1.74 2.29 -42.25
C GLY A 255 -0.38 1.58 -42.11
N SER A 256 0.73 2.30 -42.15
CA SER A 256 2.07 1.73 -41.92
C SER A 256 2.25 1.35 -40.45
N GLU A 257 2.81 0.17 -40.19
CA GLU A 257 3.16 -0.32 -38.88
C GLU A 257 4.60 0.05 -38.50
N ARG A 258 4.80 0.67 -37.34
CA ARG A 258 6.11 1.01 -36.80
C ARG A 258 6.20 0.63 -35.34
N THR A 259 7.17 -0.18 -34.97
CA THR A 259 7.44 -0.52 -33.56
C THR A 259 8.30 0.56 -32.93
N ILE A 260 7.85 1.10 -31.81
CA ILE A 260 8.53 2.10 -30.98
C ILE A 260 8.57 1.65 -29.53
N PRO A 261 9.52 2.15 -28.71
CA PRO A 261 9.46 2.01 -27.27
C PRO A 261 8.17 2.65 -26.71
N THR A 262 7.53 1.99 -25.74
CA THR A 262 6.27 2.50 -25.13
C THR A 262 6.44 3.91 -24.54
N GLY A 263 7.65 4.29 -24.11
CA GLY A 263 7.94 5.63 -23.59
C GLY A 263 7.87 6.76 -24.63
N GLU A 264 7.83 6.44 -25.93
CA GLU A 264 7.70 7.42 -27.03
C GLU A 264 6.25 7.62 -27.49
N LEU A 265 5.31 6.82 -26.94
CA LEU A 265 3.90 6.88 -27.31
C LEU A 265 3.27 8.19 -26.79
N ALA A 266 2.48 8.84 -27.62
CA ALA A 266 1.76 10.06 -27.27
C ALA A 266 0.23 9.81 -27.18
N VAL A 267 -0.47 10.68 -26.44
CA VAL A 267 -1.93 10.65 -26.39
C VAL A 267 -2.50 10.92 -27.79
N GLY A 268 -3.45 10.09 -28.23
CA GLY A 268 -4.06 10.13 -29.56
C GLY A 268 -3.37 9.23 -30.58
N ASP A 269 -2.20 8.63 -30.27
CA ASP A 269 -1.58 7.63 -31.14
C ASP A 269 -2.43 6.36 -31.17
N ARG A 270 -2.52 5.77 -32.39
CA ARG A 270 -3.20 4.49 -32.58
C ARG A 270 -2.17 3.38 -32.62
N PHE A 271 -2.39 2.34 -31.85
CA PHE A 271 -1.48 1.21 -31.76
C PHE A 271 -2.22 -0.13 -31.88
N LEU A 272 -1.50 -1.09 -32.43
CA LEU A 272 -1.98 -2.44 -32.66
C LEU A 272 -1.67 -3.33 -31.45
N VAL A 273 -2.63 -4.16 -31.05
CA VAL A 273 -2.47 -5.20 -30.04
C VAL A 273 -2.92 -6.54 -30.60
N ARG A 274 -1.99 -7.46 -30.79
CA ARG A 274 -2.27 -8.80 -31.30
C ARG A 274 -2.63 -9.76 -30.16
N PRO A 275 -3.29 -10.87 -30.44
CA PRO A 275 -3.52 -11.93 -29.45
C PRO A 275 -2.22 -12.36 -28.77
N GLY A 276 -2.22 -12.43 -27.44
CA GLY A 276 -1.04 -12.73 -26.62
C GLY A 276 -0.12 -11.53 -26.32
N GLU A 277 -0.38 -10.36 -26.88
CA GLU A 277 0.36 -9.13 -26.57
C GLU A 277 -0.26 -8.39 -25.40
N LYS A 278 0.58 -7.66 -24.67
CA LYS A 278 0.13 -6.74 -23.63
C LYS A 278 -0.30 -5.41 -24.24
N ILE A 279 -1.37 -4.84 -23.73
CA ILE A 279 -1.81 -3.50 -24.08
C ILE A 279 -0.74 -2.51 -23.57
N ALA A 280 -0.24 -1.65 -24.44
CA ALA A 280 0.93 -0.82 -24.16
C ALA A 280 0.63 0.29 -23.14
N THR A 281 -0.54 0.91 -23.25
CA THR A 281 -0.97 2.04 -22.40
C THR A 281 -2.50 2.04 -22.28
N ASP A 282 -3.04 2.92 -21.42
CA ASP A 282 -4.48 3.11 -21.31
C ASP A 282 -5.04 3.73 -22.59
N GLY A 283 -6.16 3.21 -23.08
CA GLY A 283 -6.73 3.67 -24.32
C GLY A 283 -8.17 3.24 -24.54
N THR A 284 -8.71 3.60 -25.69
CA THR A 284 -10.05 3.19 -26.15
C THR A 284 -9.90 2.35 -27.41
N VAL A 285 -10.65 1.25 -27.49
CA VAL A 285 -10.67 0.40 -28.67
C VAL A 285 -11.33 1.14 -29.83
N VAL A 286 -10.64 1.31 -30.96
CA VAL A 286 -11.17 1.96 -32.17
C VAL A 286 -11.50 0.96 -33.29
N GLU A 287 -10.86 -0.22 -33.27
CA GLU A 287 -11.16 -1.33 -34.19
C GLU A 287 -10.99 -2.68 -33.50
N GLY A 288 -11.85 -3.62 -33.86
CA GLY A 288 -11.76 -5.01 -33.41
C GLY A 288 -12.58 -5.33 -32.18
N THR A 289 -12.63 -6.62 -31.88
CA THR A 289 -13.25 -7.18 -30.67
C THR A 289 -12.34 -8.25 -30.09
N SER A 290 -12.24 -8.35 -28.77
CA SER A 290 -11.40 -9.33 -28.10
C SER A 290 -11.85 -9.57 -26.68
N ALA A 291 -11.22 -10.54 -26.01
CA ALA A 291 -11.26 -10.71 -24.57
C ALA A 291 -9.92 -10.24 -23.97
N VAL A 292 -9.96 -9.43 -22.93
CA VAL A 292 -8.77 -8.87 -22.26
C VAL A 292 -8.66 -9.48 -20.86
N ASP A 293 -7.54 -10.14 -20.61
CA ASP A 293 -7.19 -10.65 -19.27
C ASP A 293 -6.56 -9.53 -18.43
N ALA A 294 -7.32 -9.04 -17.46
CA ALA A 294 -6.90 -8.04 -16.51
C ALA A 294 -6.43 -8.65 -15.16
N SER A 295 -6.27 -9.97 -15.06
CA SER A 295 -5.98 -10.69 -13.81
C SER A 295 -4.73 -10.19 -13.08
N MET A 296 -3.75 -9.69 -13.83
CA MET A 296 -2.51 -9.11 -13.27
C MET A 296 -2.76 -7.82 -12.49
N LEU A 297 -3.79 -7.07 -12.83
CA LEU A 297 -4.16 -5.80 -12.16
C LEU A 297 -5.31 -6.00 -11.18
N THR A 298 -6.36 -6.72 -11.60
CA THR A 298 -7.58 -6.92 -10.81
C THR A 298 -7.54 -8.17 -9.95
N GLY A 299 -6.73 -9.17 -10.34
CA GLY A 299 -6.72 -10.50 -9.72
C GLY A 299 -7.95 -11.37 -10.10
N GLU A 300 -8.77 -10.94 -11.05
CA GLU A 300 -9.88 -11.72 -11.59
C GLU A 300 -9.41 -12.57 -12.77
N SER A 301 -9.66 -13.88 -12.71
CA SER A 301 -9.12 -14.81 -13.72
C SER A 301 -9.97 -14.92 -14.99
N VAL A 302 -11.13 -14.25 -15.04
CA VAL A 302 -12.02 -14.30 -16.21
C VAL A 302 -11.71 -13.11 -17.11
N PRO A 303 -11.32 -13.34 -18.38
CA PRO A 303 -11.12 -12.25 -19.35
C PRO A 303 -12.42 -11.48 -19.59
N VAL A 304 -12.30 -10.16 -19.75
CA VAL A 304 -13.42 -9.25 -20.03
C VAL A 304 -13.52 -9.03 -21.54
N GLU A 305 -14.70 -9.22 -22.13
CA GLU A 305 -14.93 -8.91 -23.54
C GLU A 305 -14.89 -7.40 -23.77
N VAL A 306 -14.20 -6.97 -24.82
CA VAL A 306 -14.05 -5.57 -25.21
C VAL A 306 -14.28 -5.41 -26.72
N GLY A 307 -14.96 -4.32 -27.08
CA GLY A 307 -15.27 -3.93 -28.46
C GLY A 307 -14.99 -2.46 -28.72
N VAL A 308 -15.37 -1.98 -29.90
CA VAL A 308 -15.17 -0.59 -30.30
C VAL A 308 -15.88 0.38 -29.33
N GLY A 309 -15.16 1.36 -28.80
CA GLY A 309 -15.63 2.31 -27.81
C GLY A 309 -15.31 1.92 -26.36
N ASP A 310 -14.93 0.69 -26.08
CA ASP A 310 -14.62 0.25 -24.73
C ASP A 310 -13.23 0.71 -24.29
N PRO A 311 -13.08 1.10 -23.01
CA PRO A 311 -11.79 1.45 -22.46
C PRO A 311 -10.95 0.19 -22.15
N VAL A 312 -9.65 0.28 -22.38
CA VAL A 312 -8.69 -0.76 -22.04
C VAL A 312 -7.53 -0.19 -21.23
N THR A 313 -6.99 -1.00 -20.33
CA THR A 313 -5.94 -0.58 -19.38
C THR A 313 -4.58 -1.14 -19.82
N GLY A 314 -3.56 -0.33 -19.76
CA GLY A 314 -2.18 -0.75 -20.00
C GLY A 314 -1.74 -1.91 -19.10
N ALA A 315 -0.83 -2.76 -19.60
CA ALA A 315 -0.31 -3.97 -18.98
C ALA A 315 -1.27 -5.17 -18.90
N THR A 316 -2.54 -5.03 -19.29
CA THR A 316 -3.47 -6.16 -19.45
C THR A 316 -3.13 -6.96 -20.71
N LEU A 317 -3.50 -8.24 -20.74
CA LEU A 317 -3.16 -9.16 -21.83
C LEU A 317 -4.33 -9.34 -22.80
N ASN A 318 -4.11 -9.11 -24.07
CA ASN A 318 -5.08 -9.40 -25.10
C ASN A 318 -5.15 -10.93 -25.33
N ALA A 319 -6.26 -11.57 -24.97
CA ALA A 319 -6.41 -13.01 -25.03
C ALA A 319 -7.03 -13.53 -26.37
N GLY A 320 -7.68 -12.66 -27.15
CA GLY A 320 -8.53 -13.08 -28.26
C GLY A 320 -8.17 -12.46 -29.61
N GLY A 321 -8.95 -11.49 -30.07
CA GLY A 321 -8.87 -10.88 -31.39
C GLY A 321 -7.77 -9.82 -31.55
N ARG A 322 -7.61 -9.30 -32.77
CA ARG A 322 -6.75 -8.14 -33.06
C ARG A 322 -7.50 -6.88 -32.66
N LEU A 323 -6.85 -6.03 -31.86
CA LEU A 323 -7.38 -4.73 -31.44
C LEU A 323 -6.53 -3.60 -32.04
N VAL A 324 -7.19 -2.49 -32.42
CA VAL A 324 -6.55 -1.19 -32.60
C VAL A 324 -7.05 -0.31 -31.46
N VAL A 325 -6.12 0.26 -30.71
CA VAL A 325 -6.39 1.09 -29.53
C VAL A 325 -5.85 2.48 -29.74
N GLU A 326 -6.63 3.51 -29.43
CA GLU A 326 -6.18 4.90 -29.38
C GLU A 326 -5.77 5.24 -27.97
N ALA A 327 -4.53 5.70 -27.77
CA ALA A 327 -3.96 6.03 -26.48
C ALA A 327 -4.69 7.24 -25.85
N THR A 328 -5.24 7.06 -24.65
CA THR A 328 -5.92 8.12 -23.88
C THR A 328 -5.03 8.67 -22.77
N ARG A 329 -4.10 7.86 -22.24
CA ARG A 329 -3.14 8.24 -21.20
C ARG A 329 -1.80 7.57 -21.48
N VAL A 330 -0.70 8.27 -21.19
CA VAL A 330 0.66 7.76 -21.39
C VAL A 330 1.57 8.07 -20.19
N GLY A 331 2.64 7.32 -20.03
CA GLY A 331 3.68 7.57 -19.03
C GLY A 331 3.16 7.56 -17.59
N ALA A 332 3.38 8.65 -16.85
CA ALA A 332 3.02 8.77 -15.44
C ALA A 332 1.50 8.84 -15.20
N ASP A 333 0.72 9.18 -16.22
CA ASP A 333 -0.74 9.35 -16.12
C ASP A 333 -1.51 8.05 -16.32
N THR A 334 -0.84 6.96 -16.69
CA THR A 334 -1.47 5.65 -16.84
C THR A 334 -1.98 5.13 -15.49
N GLN A 335 -3.03 4.31 -15.53
CA GLN A 335 -3.59 3.68 -14.34
C GLN A 335 -2.54 2.84 -13.59
N LEU A 336 -1.72 2.09 -14.31
CA LEU A 336 -0.61 1.33 -13.73
C LEU A 336 0.40 2.22 -13.00
N ALA A 337 0.82 3.33 -13.61
CA ALA A 337 1.77 4.26 -13.00
C ALA A 337 1.19 4.94 -11.75
N ARG A 338 -0.09 5.34 -11.79
CA ARG A 338 -0.81 5.88 -10.63
C ARG A 338 -0.91 4.85 -9.49
N MET A 339 -1.24 3.59 -9.80
CA MET A 339 -1.27 2.50 -8.81
C MET A 339 0.09 2.31 -8.15
N ALA A 340 1.16 2.30 -8.94
CA ALA A 340 2.53 2.17 -8.43
C ALA A 340 2.90 3.35 -7.52
N LYS A 341 2.54 4.58 -7.90
CA LYS A 341 2.75 5.78 -7.10
C LYS A 341 1.99 5.73 -5.78
N LEU A 342 0.73 5.30 -5.77
CA LEU A 342 -0.05 5.13 -4.53
C LEU A 342 0.61 4.13 -3.57
N VAL A 343 1.15 3.02 -4.09
CA VAL A 343 1.88 2.03 -3.27
C VAL A 343 3.19 2.62 -2.73
N GLU A 344 3.90 3.41 -3.52
CA GLU A 344 5.13 4.09 -3.11
C GLU A 344 4.86 5.16 -2.03
N ASP A 345 3.86 6.02 -2.24
CA ASP A 345 3.44 7.04 -1.28
C ASP A 345 3.00 6.41 0.05
N ALA A 346 2.28 5.28 -0.01
CA ALA A 346 1.91 4.52 1.18
C ALA A 346 3.11 4.04 2.00
N GLN A 347 4.20 3.68 1.33
CA GLN A 347 5.42 3.22 2.00
C GLN A 347 6.21 4.37 2.63
N ASN A 348 6.07 5.60 2.11
CA ASN A 348 6.78 6.79 2.60
C ASN A 348 6.12 7.43 3.83
N GLY A 349 4.85 7.16 4.10
CA GLY A 349 4.12 7.66 5.28
C GLY A 349 4.60 7.06 6.61
N LYS A 350 4.30 7.73 7.73
CA LYS A 350 4.58 7.25 9.09
C LYS A 350 3.32 7.13 9.92
N ALA A 351 3.01 5.94 10.41
CA ALA A 351 1.94 5.72 11.39
C ALA A 351 2.20 6.44 12.72
N ALA A 352 1.17 6.77 13.48
CA ALA A 352 1.29 7.35 14.81
C ALA A 352 2.12 6.46 15.75
N ALA A 353 1.97 5.13 15.63
CA ALA A 353 2.78 4.16 16.37
C ALA A 353 4.28 4.29 16.05
N GLN A 354 4.64 4.55 14.81
CA GLN A 354 6.03 4.77 14.40
C GLN A 354 6.57 6.10 14.93
N ARG A 355 5.78 7.19 14.83
CA ARG A 355 6.14 8.50 15.41
C ARG A 355 6.40 8.40 16.91
N LEU A 356 5.59 7.61 17.64
CA LEU A 356 5.79 7.35 19.06
C LEU A 356 7.09 6.57 19.31
N ALA A 357 7.35 5.53 18.55
CA ALA A 357 8.57 4.72 18.66
C ALA A 357 9.84 5.55 18.40
N ASP A 358 9.80 6.41 17.39
CA ASP A 358 10.92 7.34 17.07
C ASP A 358 11.18 8.32 18.21
N ARG A 359 10.12 8.87 18.83
CA ARG A 359 10.23 9.77 19.98
C ARG A 359 10.84 9.08 21.20
N ILE A 360 10.37 7.86 21.50
CA ILE A 360 10.91 7.05 22.61
C ILE A 360 12.39 6.76 22.36
N SER A 361 12.77 6.36 21.14
CA SER A 361 14.16 6.07 20.78
C SER A 361 15.10 7.26 20.99
N GLY A 362 14.65 8.47 20.71
CA GLY A 362 15.43 9.69 20.90
C GLY A 362 15.78 9.99 22.37
N VAL A 363 14.96 9.56 23.32
CA VAL A 363 15.21 9.70 24.77
C VAL A 363 15.92 8.46 25.32
N PHE A 364 15.66 7.30 24.77
CA PHE A 364 16.12 6.00 25.28
C PHE A 364 17.65 5.89 25.27
N VAL A 365 18.33 6.30 24.20
CA VAL A 365 19.78 6.16 24.09
C VAL A 365 20.56 6.96 25.17
N PRO A 366 20.27 8.23 25.42
CA PRO A 366 20.87 8.97 26.55
C PRO A 366 20.61 8.29 27.91
N VAL A 367 19.39 7.80 28.15
CA VAL A 367 19.03 7.10 29.39
C VAL A 367 19.85 5.83 29.57
N VAL A 368 20.04 5.06 28.51
CA VAL A 368 20.86 3.84 28.53
C VAL A 368 22.31 4.14 28.81
N ILE A 369 22.88 5.20 28.24
CA ILE A 369 24.26 5.61 28.53
C ILE A 369 24.38 5.97 30.03
N ALA A 370 23.44 6.74 30.56
CA ALA A 370 23.42 7.10 31.97
C ALA A 370 23.29 5.83 32.87
N LEU A 371 22.43 4.88 32.48
CA LEU A 371 22.29 3.61 33.21
C LEU A 371 23.56 2.75 33.16
N ALA A 372 24.25 2.69 32.02
CA ALA A 372 25.53 1.99 31.90
C ALA A 372 26.62 2.63 32.80
N LEU A 373 26.68 3.96 32.84
CA LEU A 373 27.59 4.67 33.73
C LEU A 373 27.24 4.47 35.20
N ALA A 374 25.95 4.50 35.55
CA ALA A 374 25.45 4.19 36.89
C ALA A 374 25.77 2.73 37.30
N THR A 375 25.58 1.77 36.38
CA THR A 375 25.99 0.37 36.61
C THR A 375 27.47 0.26 36.86
N LEU A 376 28.30 0.89 36.03
CA LEU A 376 29.77 0.95 36.23
C LEU A 376 30.11 1.50 37.60
N GLY A 377 29.60 2.68 37.96
CA GLY A 377 29.85 3.33 39.26
C GLY A 377 29.35 2.49 40.45
N PHE A 378 28.18 1.87 40.35
CA PHE A 378 27.63 0.97 41.38
C PHE A 378 28.54 -0.23 41.65
N TRP A 379 29.01 -0.92 40.62
CA TRP A 379 29.87 -2.09 40.76
C TRP A 379 31.25 -1.74 41.33
N ILE A 380 31.84 -0.62 40.84
CA ILE A 380 33.13 -0.13 41.39
C ILE A 380 32.95 0.28 42.87
N GLY A 381 31.88 1.00 43.20
CA GLY A 381 31.64 1.46 44.58
C GLY A 381 31.35 0.35 45.56
N ASN A 382 30.86 -0.83 45.08
CA ASN A 382 30.71 -2.07 45.90
C ASN A 382 31.97 -2.93 46.00
N GLY A 383 33.11 -2.43 45.50
CA GLY A 383 34.38 -3.16 45.62
C GLY A 383 34.52 -4.37 44.68
N VAL A 384 33.65 -4.48 43.69
CA VAL A 384 33.80 -5.49 42.64
C VAL A 384 34.84 -5.02 41.64
N GLY A 385 35.73 -5.93 41.20
CA GLY A 385 36.83 -5.58 40.31
C GLY A 385 36.43 -4.79 39.05
N PRO A 386 37.31 -3.89 38.55
CA PRO A 386 36.99 -3.01 37.41
C PRO A 386 36.51 -3.77 36.17
N ALA A 387 36.98 -4.97 35.93
CA ALA A 387 36.58 -5.83 34.80
C ALA A 387 35.10 -6.22 34.83
N ALA A 388 34.63 -6.67 35.98
CA ALA A 388 33.23 -7.07 36.14
C ALA A 388 32.30 -5.84 36.01
N ALA A 389 32.69 -4.73 36.61
CA ALA A 389 31.95 -3.45 36.49
C ALA A 389 31.85 -2.99 35.01
N PHE A 390 32.99 -3.06 34.31
CA PHE A 390 33.08 -2.69 32.90
C PHE A 390 32.24 -3.63 32.01
N THR A 391 32.31 -4.93 32.20
CA THR A 391 31.56 -5.95 31.43
C THR A 391 30.05 -5.77 31.63
N ALA A 392 29.60 -5.51 32.87
CA ALA A 392 28.18 -5.25 33.15
C ALA A 392 27.72 -3.97 32.43
N ALA A 393 28.50 -2.89 32.47
CA ALA A 393 28.19 -1.64 31.77
C ALA A 393 28.13 -1.84 30.23
N VAL A 394 29.08 -2.59 29.66
CA VAL A 394 29.10 -2.93 28.23
C VAL A 394 27.90 -3.82 27.86
N ALA A 395 27.53 -4.79 28.70
CA ALA A 395 26.35 -5.61 28.48
C ALA A 395 25.06 -4.75 28.46
N VAL A 396 24.96 -3.75 29.36
CA VAL A 396 23.83 -2.80 29.36
C VAL A 396 23.78 -1.99 28.05
N LEU A 397 24.93 -1.49 27.56
CA LEU A 397 24.99 -0.74 26.31
C LEU A 397 24.56 -1.59 25.10
N ILE A 398 25.00 -2.84 25.05
CA ILE A 398 24.73 -3.74 23.93
C ILE A 398 23.26 -4.17 23.93
N ILE A 399 22.74 -4.71 25.04
CA ILE A 399 21.37 -5.27 25.09
C ILE A 399 20.32 -4.18 24.88
N ALA A 400 20.61 -2.95 25.27
CA ALA A 400 19.69 -1.83 25.13
C ALA A 400 19.50 -1.34 23.69
N CYS A 401 20.26 -1.85 22.72
CA CYS A 401 20.09 -1.45 21.32
C CYS A 401 18.77 -1.98 20.73
N PRO A 402 17.74 -1.14 20.47
CA PRO A 402 16.48 -1.60 19.91
C PRO A 402 16.55 -1.73 18.38
N CYS A 403 17.54 -2.52 17.88
CA CYS A 403 17.81 -2.62 16.44
C CYS A 403 16.59 -3.02 15.62
N ALA A 404 15.73 -3.92 16.13
CA ALA A 404 14.51 -4.38 15.47
C ALA A 404 13.41 -3.32 15.40
N LEU A 405 13.47 -2.27 16.23
CA LEU A 405 12.43 -1.23 16.32
C LEU A 405 12.28 -0.45 15.01
N GLY A 406 13.41 -0.07 14.41
CA GLY A 406 13.43 0.64 13.12
C GLY A 406 12.80 -0.14 11.97
N LEU A 407 12.71 -1.48 12.09
CA LEU A 407 12.15 -2.40 11.11
C LEU A 407 10.69 -2.75 11.36
N ALA A 408 10.24 -2.63 12.61
CA ALA A 408 8.97 -3.18 13.07
C ALA A 408 7.77 -2.69 12.23
N THR A 409 7.74 -1.40 11.91
CA THR A 409 6.66 -0.79 11.11
C THR A 409 6.94 -0.87 9.61
N PRO A 410 8.09 -0.41 9.09
CA PRO A 410 8.26 -0.34 7.64
C PRO A 410 8.19 -1.70 6.96
N THR A 411 8.79 -2.74 7.54
CA THR A 411 8.79 -4.07 6.91
C THR A 411 7.38 -4.67 6.84
N ALA A 412 6.59 -4.54 7.91
CA ALA A 412 5.22 -5.02 7.92
C ALA A 412 4.33 -4.22 6.96
N LEU A 413 4.52 -2.89 6.90
CA LEU A 413 3.82 -2.01 5.98
C LEU A 413 4.12 -2.37 4.52
N MET A 414 5.41 -2.47 4.15
CA MET A 414 5.83 -2.83 2.79
C MET A 414 5.28 -4.18 2.34
N VAL A 415 5.30 -5.19 3.22
CA VAL A 415 4.75 -6.52 2.90
C VAL A 415 3.23 -6.47 2.82
N GLY A 416 2.57 -5.76 3.73
CA GLY A 416 1.12 -5.61 3.78
C GLY A 416 0.57 -4.85 2.57
N THR A 417 1.14 -3.68 2.24
CA THR A 417 0.72 -2.88 1.08
C THR A 417 1.05 -3.59 -0.23
N GLY A 418 2.23 -4.23 -0.34
CA GLY A 418 2.58 -5.03 -1.50
C GLY A 418 1.66 -6.23 -1.71
N ARG A 419 1.22 -6.88 -0.63
CA ARG A 419 0.20 -7.96 -0.73
C ARG A 419 -1.17 -7.41 -1.08
N GLY A 420 -1.54 -6.25 -0.53
CA GLY A 420 -2.76 -5.52 -0.90
C GLY A 420 -2.80 -5.24 -2.40
N ALA A 421 -1.75 -4.65 -2.95
CA ALA A 421 -1.66 -4.34 -4.38
C ALA A 421 -1.83 -5.59 -5.27
N GLN A 422 -1.23 -6.73 -4.90
CA GLN A 422 -1.44 -8.01 -5.60
C GLN A 422 -2.89 -8.51 -5.55
N LEU A 423 -3.68 -8.07 -4.58
CA LEU A 423 -5.09 -8.40 -4.41
C LEU A 423 -6.01 -7.32 -4.98
N GLY A 424 -5.46 -6.30 -5.67
CA GLY A 424 -6.23 -5.17 -6.16
C GLY A 424 -6.69 -4.22 -5.05
N ILE A 425 -5.99 -4.18 -3.91
CA ILE A 425 -6.29 -3.30 -2.78
C ILE A 425 -5.12 -2.33 -2.62
N LEU A 426 -5.34 -1.05 -2.92
CA LEU A 426 -4.32 -0.01 -2.77
C LEU A 426 -4.57 0.76 -1.48
N ILE A 427 -3.54 0.91 -0.65
CA ILE A 427 -3.59 1.57 0.64
C ILE A 427 -2.76 2.85 0.54
N LYS A 428 -3.34 4.03 0.75
CA LYS A 428 -2.66 5.31 0.60
C LYS A 428 -1.60 5.61 1.65
N GLY A 429 -1.69 5.00 2.82
CA GLY A 429 -0.72 5.28 3.88
C GLY A 429 -0.89 4.44 5.13
N PRO A 430 0.08 4.50 6.04
CA PRO A 430 0.03 3.76 7.29
C PRO A 430 -1.04 4.30 8.26
N GLU A 431 -1.49 5.52 8.10
CA GLU A 431 -2.56 6.13 8.91
C GLU A 431 -3.90 5.46 8.64
N VAL A 432 -4.12 5.04 7.39
CA VAL A 432 -5.29 4.27 6.94
C VAL A 432 -5.46 2.97 7.73
N LEU A 433 -4.33 2.33 8.12
CA LEU A 433 -4.38 1.11 8.93
C LEU A 433 -4.97 1.37 10.34
N GLU A 434 -4.72 2.56 10.89
CA GLU A 434 -5.25 2.96 12.20
C GLU A 434 -6.74 3.32 12.11
N SER A 435 -7.14 4.07 11.09
CA SER A 435 -8.54 4.40 10.78
C SER A 435 -9.36 3.14 10.54
N THR A 436 -8.84 2.20 9.74
CA THR A 436 -9.50 0.91 9.48
C THR A 436 -9.79 0.10 10.76
N ARG A 437 -8.94 0.22 11.79
CA ARG A 437 -9.18 -0.46 13.07
C ARG A 437 -10.30 0.18 13.87
N ARG A 438 -10.46 1.51 13.80
CA ARG A 438 -11.43 2.26 14.59
C ARG A 438 -12.83 2.18 13.99
N ALA A 439 -12.95 2.03 12.68
CA ALA A 439 -14.22 1.99 11.97
C ALA A 439 -15.17 0.96 12.58
N ASP A 440 -16.37 1.42 12.94
CA ASP A 440 -17.51 0.66 13.48
C ASP A 440 -18.75 0.74 12.59
N THR A 441 -18.81 1.74 11.72
CA THR A 441 -19.91 1.99 10.79
C THR A 441 -19.36 2.09 9.39
N ILE A 442 -20.07 1.48 8.41
CA ILE A 442 -19.71 1.58 7.00
C ILE A 442 -20.91 2.09 6.19
N VAL A 443 -20.75 3.25 5.60
CA VAL A 443 -21.72 3.87 4.70
C VAL A 443 -21.42 3.42 3.29
N LEU A 444 -22.41 2.86 2.62
CA LEU A 444 -22.32 2.31 1.29
C LEU A 444 -23.16 3.18 0.35
N ASP A 445 -22.55 3.80 -0.66
CA ASP A 445 -23.32 4.37 -1.74
C ASP A 445 -24.07 3.25 -2.49
N LYS A 446 -25.24 3.54 -3.04
CA LYS A 446 -26.01 2.56 -3.79
C LYS A 446 -25.41 2.35 -5.17
N THR A 447 -25.38 3.41 -5.97
CA THR A 447 -25.10 3.35 -7.42
C THR A 447 -23.62 3.04 -7.68
N GLY A 448 -23.33 2.05 -8.54
CA GLY A 448 -21.96 1.66 -8.85
C GLY A 448 -21.21 0.93 -7.73
N THR A 449 -21.68 1.04 -6.48
CA THR A 449 -21.07 0.39 -5.31
C THR A 449 -21.83 -0.90 -4.94
N VAL A 450 -23.07 -0.79 -4.47
CA VAL A 450 -23.93 -1.95 -4.14
C VAL A 450 -24.58 -2.51 -5.40
N THR A 451 -24.89 -1.64 -6.35
CA THR A 451 -25.45 -1.95 -7.65
C THR A 451 -24.43 -1.82 -8.77
N THR A 452 -24.77 -2.24 -9.97
CA THR A 452 -23.87 -2.22 -11.14
C THR A 452 -23.56 -0.81 -11.63
N GLY A 453 -24.38 0.19 -11.28
CA GLY A 453 -24.31 1.55 -11.80
C GLY A 453 -24.81 1.68 -13.26
N ARG A 454 -25.35 0.59 -13.78
CA ARG A 454 -25.90 0.54 -15.15
C ARG A 454 -27.34 0.09 -15.09
N MET A 455 -28.20 0.80 -15.81
CA MET A 455 -29.58 0.37 -16.01
C MET A 455 -29.58 -0.96 -16.77
N THR A 456 -30.44 -1.88 -16.37
CA THR A 456 -30.56 -3.22 -16.98
C THR A 456 -32.04 -3.53 -17.17
N LEU A 457 -32.40 -4.17 -18.29
CA LEU A 457 -33.73 -4.71 -18.53
C LEU A 457 -33.92 -5.97 -17.70
N LEU A 458 -34.74 -5.89 -16.65
CA LEU A 458 -34.97 -6.99 -15.71
C LEU A 458 -36.09 -7.94 -16.15
N ALA A 459 -37.22 -7.37 -16.55
CA ALA A 459 -38.40 -8.14 -16.92
C ALA A 459 -39.20 -7.47 -18.03
N VAL A 460 -39.95 -8.26 -18.73
CA VAL A 460 -40.95 -7.88 -19.74
C VAL A 460 -42.28 -8.43 -19.32
N ARG A 461 -43.29 -7.57 -19.31
CA ARG A 461 -44.68 -7.95 -19.07
C ARG A 461 -45.47 -7.64 -20.30
N THR A 462 -46.06 -8.64 -20.93
CA THR A 462 -46.88 -8.49 -22.17
C THR A 462 -48.36 -8.61 -21.88
N ALA A 463 -49.18 -7.89 -22.66
CA ALA A 463 -50.62 -8.07 -22.67
C ALA A 463 -50.99 -9.43 -23.25
N GLU A 464 -52.20 -9.92 -22.92
CA GLU A 464 -52.70 -11.21 -23.41
C GLU A 464 -52.66 -11.26 -24.95
N GLY A 465 -52.01 -12.30 -25.49
CA GLY A 465 -51.88 -12.49 -26.95
C GLY A 465 -50.70 -11.77 -27.60
N THR A 466 -49.88 -11.04 -26.83
CA THR A 466 -48.65 -10.37 -27.34
C THR A 466 -47.42 -11.26 -27.13
N ASP A 467 -46.64 -11.44 -28.19
CA ASP A 467 -45.37 -12.18 -28.11
C ASP A 467 -44.27 -11.29 -27.45
N GLU A 468 -43.61 -11.86 -26.44
CA GLU A 468 -42.54 -11.18 -25.72
C GLU A 468 -41.35 -10.82 -26.62
N ALA A 469 -40.95 -11.74 -27.53
CA ALA A 469 -39.83 -11.51 -28.42
C ALA A 469 -40.13 -10.41 -29.44
N GLU A 470 -41.39 -10.30 -29.92
CA GLU A 470 -41.84 -9.22 -30.80
C GLU A 470 -41.79 -7.87 -30.05
N ALA A 471 -42.38 -7.82 -28.85
CA ALA A 471 -42.38 -6.60 -28.03
C ALA A 471 -40.97 -6.08 -27.76
N LEU A 472 -40.04 -7.00 -27.39
CA LEU A 472 -38.64 -6.66 -27.16
C LEU A 472 -37.95 -6.20 -28.43
N ARG A 473 -38.17 -6.88 -29.56
CA ARG A 473 -37.50 -6.52 -30.83
C ARG A 473 -37.94 -5.15 -31.32
N LEU A 474 -39.23 -4.84 -31.26
CA LEU A 474 -39.74 -3.51 -31.67
C LEU A 474 -39.30 -2.40 -30.72
N ALA A 475 -39.42 -2.59 -29.39
CA ALA A 475 -38.99 -1.64 -28.41
C ALA A 475 -37.47 -1.44 -28.42
N GLY A 476 -36.71 -2.51 -28.49
CA GLY A 476 -35.24 -2.46 -28.53
C GLY A 476 -34.71 -1.77 -29.78
N ALA A 477 -35.32 -2.04 -30.94
CA ALA A 477 -34.96 -1.37 -32.19
C ALA A 477 -35.16 0.15 -32.11
N LEU A 478 -36.32 0.58 -31.58
CA LEU A 478 -36.60 2.00 -31.42
C LEU A 478 -35.65 2.67 -30.40
N GLU A 479 -35.43 2.05 -29.25
CA GLU A 479 -34.56 2.57 -28.18
C GLU A 479 -33.07 2.52 -28.56
N HIS A 480 -32.67 1.66 -29.50
CA HIS A 480 -31.29 1.65 -30.02
C HIS A 480 -30.84 2.95 -30.67
N ALA A 481 -31.78 3.76 -31.12
CA ALA A 481 -31.52 5.08 -31.68
C ALA A 481 -31.40 6.20 -30.63
N SER A 482 -31.54 5.87 -29.32
CA SER A 482 -31.50 6.84 -28.21
C SER A 482 -30.26 6.65 -27.34
N GLU A 483 -29.62 7.75 -26.97
CA GLU A 483 -28.47 7.79 -26.04
C GLU A 483 -28.89 7.73 -24.55
N HIS A 484 -30.19 7.68 -24.25
CA HIS A 484 -30.65 7.70 -22.87
C HIS A 484 -30.29 6.37 -22.16
N PRO A 485 -29.77 6.36 -20.88
CA PRO A 485 -29.35 5.15 -20.19
C PRO A 485 -30.41 4.04 -20.12
N ILE A 486 -31.68 4.40 -19.98
CA ILE A 486 -32.81 3.47 -19.99
C ILE A 486 -32.97 2.86 -21.39
N ALA A 487 -32.87 3.68 -22.43
CA ALA A 487 -32.96 3.24 -23.81
C ALA A 487 -31.86 2.22 -24.17
N GLN A 488 -30.63 2.54 -23.80
CA GLN A 488 -29.48 1.63 -23.97
C GLN A 488 -29.70 0.29 -23.25
N ALA A 489 -30.27 0.32 -22.03
CA ALA A 489 -30.58 -0.88 -21.27
C ALA A 489 -31.65 -1.76 -21.98
N VAL A 490 -32.69 -1.12 -22.53
CA VAL A 490 -33.75 -1.80 -23.29
C VAL A 490 -33.16 -2.39 -24.57
N ALA A 491 -32.41 -1.60 -25.33
CA ALA A 491 -31.78 -2.04 -26.57
C ALA A 491 -30.82 -3.20 -26.36
N ALA A 492 -29.94 -3.10 -25.36
CA ALA A 492 -29.01 -4.19 -25.01
C ALA A 492 -29.75 -5.45 -24.58
N GLY A 493 -30.72 -5.35 -23.64
CA GLY A 493 -31.48 -6.48 -23.18
C GLY A 493 -32.37 -7.11 -24.26
N ALA A 494 -32.81 -6.33 -25.24
CA ALA A 494 -33.51 -6.82 -26.42
C ALA A 494 -32.56 -7.56 -27.37
N ALA A 495 -31.41 -6.99 -27.68
CA ALA A 495 -30.38 -7.61 -28.53
C ALA A 495 -29.94 -8.98 -28.00
N ASP A 496 -29.69 -9.07 -26.69
CA ASP A 496 -29.27 -10.33 -26.02
C ASP A 496 -30.31 -11.43 -26.15
N ARG A 497 -31.63 -11.09 -26.15
CA ARG A 497 -32.70 -12.05 -26.16
C ARG A 497 -33.26 -12.35 -27.56
N THR A 498 -33.21 -11.36 -28.49
CA THR A 498 -33.82 -11.47 -29.82
C THR A 498 -32.81 -11.43 -30.98
N GLY A 499 -31.53 -11.17 -30.70
CA GLY A 499 -30.49 -11.02 -31.71
C GLY A 499 -30.43 -9.63 -32.35
N THR A 500 -30.07 -9.59 -33.63
CA THR A 500 -29.89 -8.30 -34.34
C THR A 500 -31.19 -7.51 -34.42
N LEU A 501 -31.14 -6.27 -33.95
CA LEU A 501 -32.28 -5.35 -33.94
C LEU A 501 -32.44 -4.67 -35.30
N PRO A 502 -33.70 -4.50 -35.81
CA PRO A 502 -33.97 -3.74 -37.01
C PRO A 502 -33.65 -2.22 -36.80
N VAL A 503 -33.44 -1.51 -37.90
CA VAL A 503 -33.20 -0.08 -37.86
C VAL A 503 -34.55 0.65 -37.88
N PRO A 504 -34.83 1.57 -36.93
CA PRO A 504 -36.06 2.34 -36.91
C PRO A 504 -36.10 3.43 -38.01
N GLU A 505 -37.27 3.70 -38.51
CA GLU A 505 -37.59 4.81 -39.42
C GLU A 505 -38.32 5.92 -38.63
N ASP A 506 -38.21 7.16 -39.06
CA ASP A 506 -38.94 8.31 -38.49
C ASP A 506 -38.80 8.43 -36.96
N PHE A 507 -37.57 8.12 -36.43
CA PHE A 507 -37.28 8.20 -34.99
C PHE A 507 -37.44 9.66 -34.49
N ALA A 508 -38.17 9.83 -33.39
CA ALA A 508 -38.30 11.11 -32.70
C ALA A 508 -38.24 10.89 -31.17
N ASN A 509 -37.41 11.70 -30.52
CA ASN A 509 -37.38 11.78 -29.07
C ASN A 509 -38.42 12.76 -28.57
N VAL A 510 -39.31 12.35 -27.67
CA VAL A 510 -40.31 13.17 -26.99
C VAL A 510 -39.76 13.56 -25.61
N PRO A 511 -39.29 14.80 -25.42
CA PRO A 511 -38.58 15.20 -24.21
C PRO A 511 -39.32 14.88 -22.91
N GLY A 512 -38.71 14.11 -22.03
CA GLY A 512 -39.25 13.73 -20.72
C GLY A 512 -40.38 12.68 -20.75
N LEU A 513 -40.80 12.21 -21.91
CA LEU A 513 -41.90 11.24 -22.06
C LEU A 513 -41.43 9.90 -22.65
N GLY A 514 -40.53 9.91 -23.64
CA GLY A 514 -40.05 8.67 -24.29
C GLY A 514 -39.66 8.87 -25.74
N VAL A 515 -39.78 7.83 -26.56
CA VAL A 515 -39.41 7.84 -27.98
C VAL A 515 -40.56 7.28 -28.85
N GLN A 516 -40.57 7.69 -30.09
CA GLN A 516 -41.56 7.20 -31.10
C GLN A 516 -40.88 7.04 -32.46
N GLY A 517 -41.39 6.15 -33.27
CA GLY A 517 -40.89 5.92 -34.62
C GLY A 517 -41.59 4.73 -35.29
N VAL A 518 -41.08 4.35 -36.46
CA VAL A 518 -41.61 3.20 -37.22
C VAL A 518 -40.55 2.11 -37.20
N VAL A 519 -40.94 0.87 -36.82
CA VAL A 519 -40.09 -0.29 -36.82
C VAL A 519 -40.81 -1.43 -37.57
N GLU A 520 -40.19 -1.91 -38.65
CA GLU A 520 -40.77 -2.97 -39.50
C GLU A 520 -42.21 -2.71 -39.96
N GLY A 521 -42.56 -1.42 -40.18
CA GLY A 521 -43.87 -0.96 -40.62
C GLY A 521 -44.90 -0.74 -39.50
N HIS A 522 -44.54 -0.98 -38.23
CA HIS A 522 -45.33 -0.70 -37.04
C HIS A 522 -45.02 0.70 -36.49
N ALA A 523 -46.05 1.49 -36.17
CA ALA A 523 -45.87 2.76 -35.44
C ALA A 523 -45.70 2.46 -33.96
N VAL A 524 -44.45 2.56 -33.47
CA VAL A 524 -44.03 2.13 -32.12
C VAL A 524 -43.84 3.34 -31.22
N LEU A 525 -44.32 3.26 -29.98
CA LEU A 525 -44.12 4.21 -28.88
C LEU A 525 -43.49 3.46 -27.71
N VAL A 526 -42.42 4.02 -27.16
CA VAL A 526 -41.76 3.50 -25.93
C VAL A 526 -41.54 4.64 -24.95
N GLY A 527 -42.12 4.55 -23.75
CA GLY A 527 -41.98 5.62 -22.79
C GLY A 527 -42.92 5.58 -21.59
N ARG A 528 -43.13 6.70 -20.97
CA ARG A 528 -44.05 6.84 -19.83
C ARG A 528 -45.49 6.73 -20.27
N GLU A 529 -46.36 6.28 -19.39
CA GLU A 529 -47.82 6.20 -19.63
C GLU A 529 -48.40 7.50 -20.16
N LYS A 530 -47.84 8.65 -19.75
CA LYS A 530 -48.26 9.95 -20.25
C LYS A 530 -48.04 10.08 -21.77
N LEU A 531 -46.99 9.48 -22.33
CA LEU A 531 -46.77 9.48 -23.79
C LEU A 531 -47.90 8.73 -24.50
N LEU A 532 -48.29 7.57 -23.96
CA LEU A 532 -49.39 6.80 -24.52
C LEU A 532 -50.72 7.55 -24.43
N ALA A 533 -50.97 8.24 -23.31
CA ALA A 533 -52.19 9.06 -23.12
C ALA A 533 -52.30 10.20 -24.15
N GLU A 534 -51.17 10.83 -24.55
CA GLU A 534 -51.16 11.83 -25.61
C GLU A 534 -51.58 11.27 -26.97
N TRP A 535 -51.43 9.96 -27.17
CA TRP A 535 -51.87 9.22 -28.33
C TRP A 535 -53.24 8.51 -28.11
N ALA A 536 -53.97 8.89 -27.06
CA ALA A 536 -55.26 8.29 -26.65
C ALA A 536 -55.21 6.76 -26.43
N MET A 537 -54.07 6.24 -25.99
CA MET A 537 -53.89 4.82 -25.63
C MET A 537 -53.88 4.68 -24.11
N GLU A 538 -54.60 3.69 -23.60
CA GLU A 538 -54.61 3.35 -22.19
C GLU A 538 -53.92 1.97 -21.96
N LEU A 539 -53.28 1.81 -20.79
CA LEU A 539 -52.70 0.52 -20.39
C LEU A 539 -53.84 -0.47 -20.06
N PRO A 540 -53.84 -1.66 -20.61
CA PRO A 540 -54.68 -2.77 -20.11
C PRO A 540 -54.54 -2.97 -18.62
N VAL A 541 -55.58 -3.44 -17.95
CA VAL A 541 -55.63 -3.59 -16.46
C VAL A 541 -54.48 -4.45 -15.90
N ASP A 542 -54.11 -5.49 -16.63
CA ASP A 542 -52.99 -6.36 -16.30
C ASP A 542 -51.64 -5.66 -16.38
N LEU A 543 -51.39 -4.86 -17.43
CA LEU A 543 -50.18 -4.06 -17.59
C LEU A 543 -50.13 -2.88 -16.61
N ALA A 544 -51.28 -2.23 -16.33
CA ALA A 544 -51.35 -1.17 -15.32
C ALA A 544 -50.98 -1.71 -13.92
N ARG A 545 -51.47 -2.92 -13.58
CA ARG A 545 -51.07 -3.59 -12.34
C ARG A 545 -49.61 -3.93 -12.32
N ALA A 546 -49.05 -4.52 -13.38
CA ALA A 546 -47.63 -4.86 -13.50
C ALA A 546 -46.75 -3.60 -13.35
N LYS A 547 -47.15 -2.46 -13.93
CA LYS A 547 -46.48 -1.17 -13.76
C LYS A 547 -46.45 -0.76 -12.31
N VAL A 548 -47.59 -0.78 -11.61
CA VAL A 548 -47.65 -0.38 -10.18
C VAL A 548 -46.81 -1.32 -9.31
N GLU A 549 -46.80 -2.62 -9.59
CA GLU A 549 -45.98 -3.62 -8.91
C GLU A 549 -44.48 -3.31 -9.12
N ALA A 550 -44.08 -3.03 -10.36
CA ALA A 550 -42.68 -2.67 -10.68
C ALA A 550 -42.24 -1.38 -9.97
N GLU A 551 -43.07 -0.34 -10.04
CA GLU A 551 -42.80 0.96 -9.39
C GLU A 551 -42.74 0.83 -7.85
N THR A 552 -43.61 -0.01 -7.27
CA THR A 552 -43.60 -0.33 -5.83
C THR A 552 -42.34 -1.10 -5.43
N ALA A 553 -41.83 -1.97 -6.33
CA ALA A 553 -40.56 -2.68 -6.16
C ALA A 553 -39.32 -1.83 -6.49
N GLY A 554 -39.49 -0.53 -6.77
CA GLY A 554 -38.41 0.39 -7.03
C GLY A 554 -37.81 0.29 -8.44
N ARG A 555 -38.55 -0.29 -9.39
CA ARG A 555 -38.14 -0.41 -10.79
C ARG A 555 -38.76 0.68 -11.63
N THR A 556 -38.09 1.08 -12.70
CA THR A 556 -38.68 1.98 -13.70
C THR A 556 -39.50 1.15 -14.67
N ALA A 557 -40.78 1.44 -14.76
CA ALA A 557 -41.70 0.79 -15.69
C ALA A 557 -41.88 1.67 -16.93
N ILE A 558 -41.63 1.09 -18.11
CA ILE A 558 -41.71 1.74 -19.41
C ILE A 558 -42.78 1.03 -20.23
N ALA A 559 -43.77 1.77 -20.69
CA ALA A 559 -44.82 1.24 -21.53
C ALA A 559 -44.38 1.15 -23.01
N VAL A 560 -44.76 0.09 -23.68
CA VAL A 560 -44.54 -0.14 -25.11
C VAL A 560 -45.89 -0.27 -25.78
N ALA A 561 -46.09 0.48 -26.83
CA ALA A 561 -47.30 0.42 -27.64
C ALA A 561 -46.95 0.44 -29.12
N TRP A 562 -47.73 -0.28 -29.91
CA TRP A 562 -47.69 -0.18 -31.37
C TRP A 562 -49.06 -0.47 -31.97
N ASP A 563 -49.29 0.12 -33.13
CA ASP A 563 -50.51 0.03 -33.88
C ASP A 563 -51.78 0.41 -33.10
N GLY A 564 -51.66 1.42 -32.24
CA GLY A 564 -52.78 1.98 -31.47
C GLY A 564 -53.11 1.25 -30.17
N GLU A 565 -52.33 0.27 -29.74
CA GLU A 565 -52.55 -0.51 -28.52
C GLU A 565 -51.31 -0.58 -27.65
N ALA A 566 -51.48 -0.43 -26.33
CA ALA A 566 -50.40 -0.68 -25.36
C ALA A 566 -50.27 -2.20 -25.16
N ARG A 567 -49.10 -2.75 -25.41
CA ARG A 567 -48.87 -4.20 -25.51
C ARG A 567 -47.84 -4.74 -24.54
N ALA A 568 -46.97 -3.93 -23.97
CA ALA A 568 -46.01 -4.40 -22.97
C ALA A 568 -45.62 -3.32 -21.98
N VAL A 569 -45.08 -3.75 -20.84
CA VAL A 569 -44.36 -2.94 -19.85
C VAL A 569 -42.99 -3.57 -19.66
N LEU A 570 -41.95 -2.77 -19.84
CA LEU A 570 -40.54 -3.12 -19.60
C LEU A 570 -40.13 -2.63 -18.24
N GLU A 571 -39.50 -3.49 -17.42
CA GLU A 571 -39.01 -3.18 -16.10
C GLU A 571 -37.51 -2.99 -16.19
N VAL A 572 -37.04 -1.76 -15.89
CA VAL A 572 -35.62 -1.40 -15.95
C VAL A 572 -35.19 -0.86 -14.60
N ALA A 573 -34.05 -1.36 -14.09
CA ALA A 573 -33.46 -0.84 -12.86
C ALA A 573 -31.94 -1.00 -12.88
N ASP A 574 -31.29 -0.32 -11.96
CA ASP A 574 -29.90 -0.56 -11.63
C ASP A 574 -29.79 -1.82 -10.77
N ALA A 575 -29.31 -2.90 -11.35
CA ALA A 575 -29.30 -4.21 -10.74
C ALA A 575 -28.31 -4.29 -9.57
N VAL A 576 -28.71 -4.96 -8.48
CA VAL A 576 -27.83 -5.31 -7.37
C VAL A 576 -26.74 -6.27 -7.87
N LYS A 577 -25.48 -6.00 -7.53
CA LYS A 577 -24.39 -6.94 -7.82
C LYS A 577 -24.60 -8.23 -7.04
N GLY A 578 -24.48 -9.37 -7.69
CA GLY A 578 -24.69 -10.67 -7.07
C GLY A 578 -23.81 -10.97 -5.85
N THR A 579 -22.70 -10.23 -5.71
CA THR A 579 -21.75 -10.35 -4.58
C THR A 579 -22.03 -9.41 -3.41
N SER A 580 -22.97 -8.44 -3.55
CA SER A 580 -23.20 -7.41 -2.56
C SER A 580 -23.76 -7.93 -1.24
N ALA A 581 -24.72 -8.87 -1.27
CA ALA A 581 -25.28 -9.48 -0.06
C ALA A 581 -24.22 -10.22 0.77
N GLU A 582 -23.34 -10.96 0.10
CA GLU A 582 -22.20 -11.63 0.73
C GLU A 582 -21.22 -10.61 1.33
N ALA A 583 -20.87 -9.56 0.58
CA ALA A 583 -19.99 -8.51 1.05
C ALA A 583 -20.50 -7.84 2.34
N ILE A 584 -21.80 -7.51 2.39
CA ILE A 584 -22.43 -6.93 3.57
C ILE A 584 -22.40 -7.88 4.75
N THR A 585 -22.63 -9.17 4.52
CA THR A 585 -22.51 -10.20 5.57
C THR A 585 -21.07 -10.26 6.12
N ARG A 586 -20.06 -10.24 5.25
CA ARG A 586 -18.64 -10.22 5.63
C ARG A 586 -18.27 -8.96 6.42
N LEU A 587 -18.78 -7.78 6.02
CA LEU A 587 -18.55 -6.51 6.73
C LEU A 587 -19.15 -6.54 8.13
N ARG A 588 -20.34 -7.07 8.30
CA ARG A 588 -20.95 -7.28 9.64
C ARG A 588 -20.13 -8.23 10.51
N ALA A 589 -19.62 -9.31 9.95
CA ALA A 589 -18.76 -10.25 10.67
C ALA A 589 -17.46 -9.60 11.16
N LEU A 590 -17.02 -8.50 10.53
CA LEU A 590 -15.89 -7.68 10.96
C LEU A 590 -16.26 -6.65 12.04
N GLY A 591 -17.53 -6.61 12.49
CA GLY A 591 -18.03 -5.70 13.51
C GLY A 591 -18.43 -4.32 12.96
N LEU A 592 -18.70 -4.19 11.67
CA LEU A 592 -19.16 -2.95 11.04
C LEU A 592 -20.68 -2.95 10.93
N THR A 593 -21.30 -1.79 11.16
CA THR A 593 -22.73 -1.57 10.89
C THR A 593 -22.89 -0.99 9.49
N PRO A 594 -23.43 -1.75 8.50
CA PRO A 594 -23.63 -1.24 7.16
C PRO A 594 -24.84 -0.31 7.11
N ILE A 595 -24.68 0.85 6.47
CA ILE A 595 -25.72 1.85 6.20
C ILE A 595 -25.77 2.06 4.69
N LEU A 596 -26.95 1.94 4.08
CA LEU A 596 -27.15 2.27 2.68
C LEU A 596 -27.48 3.76 2.54
N LEU A 597 -26.73 4.46 1.68
CA LEU A 597 -26.91 5.89 1.38
C LEU A 597 -27.24 6.07 -0.09
N THR A 598 -28.33 6.76 -0.39
CA THR A 598 -28.76 6.99 -1.79
C THR A 598 -29.60 8.25 -1.96
N GLY A 599 -29.59 8.80 -3.16
CA GLY A 599 -30.50 9.85 -3.59
C GLY A 599 -31.88 9.36 -4.04
N ASP A 600 -32.06 8.04 -4.16
CA ASP A 600 -33.34 7.45 -4.58
C ASP A 600 -34.42 7.65 -3.52
N ASN A 601 -35.68 7.50 -3.92
CA ASN A 601 -36.79 7.48 -2.98
C ASN A 601 -36.69 6.31 -1.97
N ARG A 602 -37.33 6.47 -0.85
CA ARG A 602 -37.26 5.52 0.27
C ARG A 602 -37.66 4.09 -0.12
N ALA A 603 -38.69 3.93 -0.94
CA ALA A 603 -39.17 2.59 -1.33
C ALA A 603 -38.14 1.80 -2.15
N VAL A 604 -37.49 2.47 -3.12
CA VAL A 604 -36.40 1.89 -3.92
C VAL A 604 -35.22 1.52 -3.01
N ALA A 605 -34.83 2.43 -2.11
CA ALA A 605 -33.72 2.22 -1.21
C ALA A 605 -33.93 1.05 -0.25
N GLU A 606 -35.16 0.92 0.30
CA GLU A 606 -35.53 -0.18 1.20
C GLU A 606 -35.61 -1.51 0.46
N ALA A 607 -36.07 -1.53 -0.80
CA ALA A 607 -36.08 -2.73 -1.62
C ALA A 607 -34.66 -3.28 -1.88
N VAL A 608 -33.72 -2.40 -2.30
CA VAL A 608 -32.31 -2.76 -2.47
C VAL A 608 -31.69 -3.19 -1.14
N ALA A 609 -31.96 -2.47 -0.06
CA ALA A 609 -31.46 -2.81 1.28
C ALA A 609 -31.92 -4.20 1.75
N ALA A 610 -33.17 -4.52 1.52
CA ALA A 610 -33.74 -5.84 1.86
C ALA A 610 -33.08 -6.96 1.06
N GLU A 611 -32.82 -6.77 -0.24
CA GLU A 611 -32.15 -7.73 -1.12
C GLU A 611 -30.74 -8.05 -0.63
N VAL A 612 -30.00 -7.05 -0.16
CA VAL A 612 -28.62 -7.23 0.35
C VAL A 612 -28.57 -7.47 1.86
N GLY A 613 -29.72 -7.50 2.52
CA GLY A 613 -29.86 -7.82 3.94
C GLY A 613 -29.56 -6.62 4.88
N ILE A 614 -29.63 -5.37 4.45
CA ILE A 614 -29.54 -4.19 5.32
C ILE A 614 -30.91 -3.90 5.93
N ALA A 615 -30.96 -3.67 7.25
CA ALA A 615 -32.22 -3.39 7.94
C ALA A 615 -32.74 -1.96 7.59
N PRO A 616 -34.07 -1.75 7.54
CA PRO A 616 -34.67 -0.47 7.12
C PRO A 616 -34.21 0.75 7.95
N GLU A 617 -33.91 0.56 9.22
CA GLU A 617 -33.36 1.61 10.11
C GLU A 617 -31.94 2.07 9.72
N HIS A 618 -31.25 1.32 8.87
CA HIS A 618 -29.94 1.62 8.34
C HIS A 618 -29.98 2.11 6.88
N VAL A 619 -31.15 2.57 6.43
CA VAL A 619 -31.33 3.15 5.09
C VAL A 619 -31.49 4.68 5.21
N ILE A 620 -30.62 5.41 4.53
CA ILE A 620 -30.67 6.87 4.42
C ILE A 620 -30.94 7.18 2.95
N ALA A 621 -32.20 7.47 2.64
CA ALA A 621 -32.69 7.75 1.29
C ALA A 621 -32.92 9.24 1.04
N GLU A 622 -33.15 9.61 -0.22
CA GLU A 622 -33.50 10.99 -0.67
C GLU A 622 -32.42 12.02 -0.32
N VAL A 623 -31.15 11.61 -0.34
CA VAL A 623 -30.01 12.47 -0.02
C VAL A 623 -29.44 13.07 -1.30
N MET A 624 -29.40 14.40 -1.38
CA MET A 624 -28.74 15.09 -2.49
C MET A 624 -27.23 14.84 -2.45
N PRO A 625 -26.54 14.86 -3.61
CA PRO A 625 -25.09 14.63 -3.67
C PRO A 625 -24.28 15.51 -2.72
N GLU A 626 -24.63 16.79 -2.61
CA GLU A 626 -24.02 17.78 -1.74
C GLU A 626 -24.24 17.50 -0.24
N ASP A 627 -25.33 16.80 0.13
CA ASP A 627 -25.66 16.48 1.51
C ASP A 627 -25.03 15.18 2.02
N LYS A 628 -24.42 14.36 1.15
CA LYS A 628 -23.73 13.12 1.58
C LYS A 628 -22.65 13.37 2.63
N VAL A 629 -21.93 14.50 2.49
CA VAL A 629 -20.93 14.96 3.48
C VAL A 629 -21.58 15.25 4.84
N ALA A 630 -22.76 15.88 4.84
CA ALA A 630 -23.48 16.20 6.08
C ALA A 630 -23.93 14.93 6.80
N VAL A 631 -24.32 13.88 6.07
CA VAL A 631 -24.66 12.57 6.65
C VAL A 631 -23.44 11.97 7.36
N VAL A 632 -22.28 11.94 6.70
CA VAL A 632 -21.02 11.42 7.31
C VAL A 632 -20.68 12.21 8.56
N LYS A 633 -20.71 13.56 8.51
CA LYS A 633 -20.46 14.43 9.67
C LYS A 633 -21.43 14.17 10.82
N ARG A 634 -22.71 13.96 10.53
CA ARG A 634 -23.73 13.67 11.55
C ARG A 634 -23.39 12.37 12.27
N LEU A 635 -23.08 11.30 11.54
CA LEU A 635 -22.71 10.01 12.13
C LEU A 635 -21.43 10.13 12.97
N GLN A 636 -20.43 10.90 12.51
CA GLN A 636 -19.21 11.20 13.28
C GLN A 636 -19.52 11.96 14.57
N ASN A 637 -20.44 12.95 14.52
CA ASN A 637 -20.89 13.70 15.70
C ASN A 637 -21.67 12.84 16.70
N GLU A 638 -22.31 11.77 16.25
CA GLU A 638 -22.92 10.73 17.10
C GLU A 638 -21.88 9.82 17.77
N GLY A 639 -20.58 10.06 17.55
CA GLY A 639 -19.47 9.30 18.14
C GLY A 639 -19.11 8.03 17.36
N ARG A 640 -19.62 7.86 16.14
CA ARG A 640 -19.30 6.73 15.28
C ARG A 640 -17.99 7.00 14.51
N SER A 641 -17.23 5.95 14.28
CA SER A 641 -16.08 6.00 13.38
C SER A 641 -16.50 5.45 12.00
N VAL A 642 -16.63 6.36 11.05
CA VAL A 642 -17.33 6.12 9.78
C VAL A 642 -16.35 5.73 8.66
N ALA A 643 -16.55 4.56 8.08
CA ALA A 643 -16.02 4.23 6.76
C ALA A 643 -17.05 4.60 5.67
N MET A 644 -16.61 5.11 4.52
CA MET A 644 -17.47 5.40 3.36
C MET A 644 -16.96 4.66 2.14
N VAL A 645 -17.88 4.01 1.41
CA VAL A 645 -17.57 3.36 0.11
C VAL A 645 -18.38 4.04 -0.97
N GLY A 646 -17.71 4.46 -2.04
CA GLY A 646 -18.35 5.11 -3.18
C GLY A 646 -17.49 5.04 -4.44
N ASP A 647 -18.07 5.38 -5.58
CA ASP A 647 -17.42 5.31 -6.89
C ASP A 647 -17.49 6.63 -7.69
N GLY A 648 -18.42 7.53 -7.35
CA GLY A 648 -18.72 8.72 -8.11
C GLY A 648 -17.97 9.98 -7.70
N VAL A 649 -17.97 10.98 -8.61
CA VAL A 649 -17.52 12.36 -8.30
C VAL A 649 -18.30 12.93 -7.11
N ASN A 650 -19.59 12.59 -7.03
CA ASN A 650 -20.49 13.02 -5.96
C ASN A 650 -20.11 12.49 -4.58
N ASP A 651 -19.32 11.42 -4.52
CA ASP A 651 -18.89 10.78 -3.28
C ASP A 651 -17.53 11.30 -2.81
N ALA A 652 -16.74 11.94 -3.67
CA ALA A 652 -15.37 12.35 -3.37
C ALA A 652 -15.28 13.18 -2.06
N ALA A 653 -16.17 14.14 -1.89
CA ALA A 653 -16.20 14.96 -0.67
C ALA A 653 -16.61 14.15 0.59
N ALA A 654 -17.52 13.17 0.46
CA ALA A 654 -17.93 12.30 1.54
C ALA A 654 -16.85 11.25 1.89
N LEU A 655 -16.15 10.72 0.88
CA LEU A 655 -14.98 9.84 1.04
C LEU A 655 -13.86 10.57 1.81
N ALA A 656 -13.54 11.81 1.42
CA ALA A 656 -12.53 12.62 2.10
C ALA A 656 -12.93 13.01 3.53
N GLN A 657 -14.24 13.17 3.80
CA GLN A 657 -14.76 13.51 5.15
C GLN A 657 -14.77 12.32 6.09
N ALA A 658 -14.95 11.10 5.57
CA ALA A 658 -15.02 9.89 6.37
C ALA A 658 -13.72 9.64 7.15
N ASP A 659 -13.79 8.88 8.25
CA ASP A 659 -12.59 8.43 8.99
C ASP A 659 -11.79 7.41 8.15
N LEU A 660 -12.46 6.79 7.19
CA LEU A 660 -11.88 5.85 6.22
C LEU A 660 -12.65 5.91 4.90
N GLY A 661 -12.07 6.50 3.88
CA GLY A 661 -12.62 6.53 2.52
C GLY A 661 -12.18 5.30 1.70
N LEU A 662 -13.14 4.54 1.13
CA LEU A 662 -12.88 3.42 0.23
C LEU A 662 -13.45 3.75 -1.16
N ALA A 663 -12.58 4.03 -2.11
CA ALA A 663 -12.99 4.30 -3.51
C ALA A 663 -13.04 3.00 -4.31
N MET A 664 -14.12 2.79 -5.09
CA MET A 664 -14.18 1.71 -6.06
C MET A 664 -13.31 2.05 -7.27
N GLY A 665 -12.48 1.12 -7.73
CA GLY A 665 -11.55 1.34 -8.84
C GLY A 665 -12.23 1.48 -10.21
N THR A 666 -13.50 1.10 -10.31
CA THR A 666 -14.38 1.38 -11.45
C THR A 666 -14.94 2.81 -11.43
N GLY A 667 -14.68 3.55 -10.34
CA GLY A 667 -15.15 4.90 -10.14
C GLY A 667 -14.32 5.98 -10.84
N THR A 668 -14.68 7.22 -10.57
CA THR A 668 -13.99 8.38 -11.14
C THR A 668 -12.63 8.65 -10.50
N ASP A 669 -11.74 9.30 -11.24
CA ASP A 669 -10.41 9.70 -10.72
C ASP A 669 -10.54 10.55 -9.44
N ALA A 670 -11.56 11.41 -9.35
CA ALA A 670 -11.82 12.23 -8.16
C ALA A 670 -12.16 11.39 -6.92
N ALA A 671 -12.95 10.33 -7.07
CA ALA A 671 -13.26 9.41 -5.97
C ALA A 671 -12.02 8.60 -5.55
N ILE A 672 -11.22 8.13 -6.52
CA ILE A 672 -9.97 7.42 -6.27
C ILE A 672 -8.97 8.32 -5.54
N GLU A 673 -8.88 9.59 -5.92
CA GLU A 673 -7.99 10.54 -5.26
C GLU A 673 -8.45 10.90 -3.84
N ALA A 674 -9.75 10.97 -3.60
CA ALA A 674 -10.33 11.27 -2.29
C ALA A 674 -10.28 10.09 -1.30
N GLY A 675 -10.31 8.85 -1.80
CA GLY A 675 -10.32 7.64 -0.97
C GLY A 675 -8.97 7.37 -0.30
N ASP A 676 -8.98 6.79 0.89
CA ASP A 676 -7.81 6.27 1.62
C ASP A 676 -7.40 4.88 1.14
N LEU A 677 -8.37 4.09 0.74
CA LEU A 677 -8.24 2.77 0.14
C LEU A 677 -8.85 2.80 -1.27
N THR A 678 -8.15 2.24 -2.25
CA THR A 678 -8.73 2.04 -3.59
C THR A 678 -8.91 0.55 -3.83
N LEU A 679 -10.14 0.15 -4.15
CA LEU A 679 -10.54 -1.21 -4.48
C LEU A 679 -10.56 -1.34 -5.99
N VAL A 680 -9.46 -1.80 -6.59
CA VAL A 680 -9.30 -1.88 -8.06
C VAL A 680 -10.38 -2.76 -8.69
N ARG A 681 -10.81 -3.79 -7.96
CA ARG A 681 -11.96 -4.61 -8.35
C ARG A 681 -13.25 -3.84 -8.10
N GLY A 682 -14.18 -3.91 -9.03
CA GLY A 682 -15.54 -3.38 -8.86
C GLY A 682 -16.42 -4.17 -7.89
N ASP A 683 -15.83 -5.02 -7.05
CA ASP A 683 -16.51 -5.95 -6.14
C ASP A 683 -16.42 -5.45 -4.69
N LEU A 684 -17.57 -5.31 -4.04
CA LEU A 684 -17.67 -4.85 -2.66
C LEU A 684 -17.03 -5.83 -1.65
N ARG A 685 -16.87 -7.12 -1.97
CA ARG A 685 -16.14 -8.09 -1.14
C ARG A 685 -14.70 -7.65 -0.88
N ALA A 686 -14.10 -6.94 -1.84
CA ALA A 686 -12.77 -6.38 -1.69
C ALA A 686 -12.66 -5.36 -0.52
N ALA A 687 -13.75 -4.67 -0.15
CA ALA A 687 -13.78 -3.79 1.01
C ALA A 687 -13.58 -4.57 2.33
N ALA A 688 -14.24 -5.72 2.46
CA ALA A 688 -14.05 -6.59 3.64
C ALA A 688 -12.62 -7.14 3.71
N ASP A 689 -12.05 -7.54 2.57
CA ASP A 689 -10.67 -8.04 2.52
C ASP A 689 -9.64 -6.93 2.78
N ALA A 690 -9.88 -5.70 2.31
CA ALA A 690 -9.05 -4.53 2.58
C ALA A 690 -9.00 -4.23 4.10
N ILE A 691 -10.15 -4.25 4.76
CA ILE A 691 -10.25 -4.06 6.21
C ILE A 691 -9.54 -5.17 6.98
N ARG A 692 -9.71 -6.44 6.56
CA ARG A 692 -9.01 -7.60 7.17
C ARG A 692 -7.49 -7.47 7.03
N LEU A 693 -7.01 -7.17 5.83
CA LEU A 693 -5.58 -7.00 5.55
C LEU A 693 -4.98 -5.84 6.34
N ALA A 694 -5.65 -4.70 6.36
CA ALA A 694 -5.21 -3.52 7.10
C ALA A 694 -5.13 -3.80 8.61
N ARG A 695 -6.17 -4.41 9.20
CA ARG A 695 -6.18 -4.83 10.62
C ARG A 695 -5.08 -5.84 10.94
N LYS A 696 -4.84 -6.81 10.06
CA LYS A 696 -3.77 -7.80 10.23
C LYS A 696 -2.38 -7.17 10.12
N THR A 697 -2.19 -6.25 9.19
CA THR A 697 -0.93 -5.50 9.02
C THR A 697 -0.64 -4.67 10.27
N LEU A 698 -1.61 -3.92 10.78
CA LEU A 698 -1.48 -3.14 12.01
C LEU A 698 -1.22 -4.03 13.23
N GLY A 699 -1.88 -5.18 13.34
CA GLY A 699 -1.64 -6.18 14.38
C GLY A 699 -0.21 -6.69 14.35
N THR A 700 0.33 -6.97 13.15
CA THR A 700 1.73 -7.38 12.96
C THR A 700 2.70 -6.27 13.37
N ILE A 701 2.43 -5.01 13.00
CA ILE A 701 3.23 -3.85 13.43
C ILE A 701 3.28 -3.76 14.95
N LYS A 702 2.12 -3.84 15.62
CA LYS A 702 2.04 -3.78 17.09
C LYS A 702 2.78 -4.93 17.77
N SER A 703 2.65 -6.15 17.25
CA SER A 703 3.38 -7.31 17.72
C SER A 703 4.89 -7.14 17.56
N ASN A 704 5.33 -6.64 16.41
CA ASN A 704 6.74 -6.38 16.15
C ASN A 704 7.31 -5.32 17.12
N LEU A 705 6.59 -4.21 17.32
CA LEU A 705 6.98 -3.16 18.26
C LEU A 705 7.06 -3.68 19.69
N PHE A 706 6.06 -4.45 20.11
CA PHE A 706 6.05 -5.05 21.45
C PHE A 706 7.29 -5.93 21.67
N TRP A 707 7.58 -6.88 20.78
CA TRP A 707 8.73 -7.77 20.93
C TRP A 707 10.05 -7.05 20.79
N ALA A 708 10.14 -6.03 19.93
CA ALA A 708 11.35 -5.22 19.78
C ALA A 708 11.73 -4.44 21.06
N PHE A 709 10.77 -4.14 21.94
CA PHE A 709 11.02 -3.49 23.22
C PHE A 709 11.07 -4.48 24.40
N ALA A 710 10.18 -5.46 24.43
CA ALA A 710 9.95 -6.30 25.61
C ALA A 710 11.22 -7.05 26.05
N TYR A 711 11.97 -7.60 25.11
CA TYR A 711 13.20 -8.34 25.46
C TYR A 711 14.31 -7.40 25.97
N ASN A 712 14.42 -6.18 25.43
CA ASN A 712 15.39 -5.19 25.90
C ASN A 712 15.06 -4.77 27.36
N VAL A 713 13.83 -4.43 27.63
CA VAL A 713 13.38 -4.04 28.97
C VAL A 713 13.59 -5.18 29.99
N ALA A 714 13.27 -6.43 29.59
CA ALA A 714 13.45 -7.59 30.47
C ALA A 714 14.92 -7.94 30.71
N ALA A 715 15.78 -7.75 29.73
CA ALA A 715 17.19 -8.12 29.81
C ALA A 715 18.09 -7.02 30.43
N LEU A 716 17.67 -5.76 30.41
CA LEU A 716 18.41 -4.66 31.04
C LEU A 716 18.76 -4.87 32.53
N PRO A 717 17.81 -5.26 33.40
CA PRO A 717 18.12 -5.57 34.80
C PRO A 717 19.12 -6.72 34.95
N LEU A 718 19.02 -7.76 34.10
CA LEU A 718 19.93 -8.90 34.10
C LEU A 718 21.36 -8.45 33.70
N ALA A 719 21.47 -7.58 32.70
CA ALA A 719 22.75 -7.02 32.28
C ALA A 719 23.35 -6.15 33.40
N ALA A 720 22.57 -5.27 34.00
CA ALA A 720 23.01 -4.42 35.11
C ALA A 720 23.41 -5.23 36.35
N ALA A 721 22.75 -6.34 36.62
CA ALA A 721 23.08 -7.28 37.69
C ALA A 721 24.31 -8.19 37.36
N GLY A 722 24.91 -8.05 36.17
CA GLY A 722 26.05 -8.89 35.75
C GLY A 722 25.69 -10.34 35.44
N LEU A 723 24.41 -10.61 35.16
CA LEU A 723 23.91 -11.97 34.84
C LEU A 723 23.82 -12.23 33.33
N LEU A 724 24.17 -11.24 32.50
CA LEU A 724 24.08 -11.33 31.04
C LEU A 724 25.43 -11.05 30.38
N ASN A 725 25.96 -12.04 29.69
CA ASN A 725 27.17 -11.89 28.90
C ASN A 725 26.89 -11.00 27.65
N PRO A 726 27.79 -10.07 27.28
CA PRO A 726 27.67 -9.21 26.10
C PRO A 726 27.44 -9.95 24.78
N MET A 727 28.01 -11.15 24.58
CA MET A 727 27.79 -11.99 23.40
C MET A 727 26.36 -12.49 23.31
N ILE A 728 25.76 -12.93 24.41
CA ILE A 728 24.36 -13.38 24.48
C ILE A 728 23.44 -12.21 24.18
N ALA A 729 23.77 -11.02 24.69
CA ALA A 729 23.05 -9.79 24.37
C ALA A 729 23.07 -9.50 22.85
N GLY A 730 24.24 -9.60 22.20
CA GLY A 730 24.37 -9.42 20.76
C GLY A 730 23.59 -10.45 19.93
N ALA A 731 23.62 -11.70 20.33
CA ALA A 731 22.86 -12.79 19.70
C ALA A 731 21.35 -12.58 19.83
N ALA A 732 20.86 -12.15 20.99
CA ALA A 732 19.44 -11.84 21.24
C ALA A 732 18.96 -10.71 20.34
N MET A 733 19.77 -9.68 20.13
CA MET A 733 19.44 -8.56 19.22
C MET A 733 19.33 -9.02 17.77
N ALA A 734 20.27 -9.83 17.29
CA ALA A 734 20.21 -10.38 15.93
C ALA A 734 18.96 -11.25 15.74
N PHE A 735 18.65 -12.09 16.71
CA PHE A 735 17.44 -12.93 16.70
C PHE A 735 16.16 -12.09 16.66
N SER A 736 16.09 -11.01 17.44
CA SER A 736 14.94 -10.08 17.43
C SER A 736 14.71 -9.46 16.05
N SER A 737 15.77 -9.04 15.36
CA SER A 737 15.66 -8.50 14.01
C SER A 737 15.13 -9.55 13.01
N VAL A 738 15.63 -10.78 13.08
CA VAL A 738 15.16 -11.90 12.26
C VAL A 738 13.69 -12.23 12.56
N PHE A 739 13.31 -12.21 13.84
CA PHE A 739 11.93 -12.45 14.26
C PHE A 739 10.97 -11.40 13.67
N VAL A 740 11.28 -10.10 13.80
CA VAL A 740 10.45 -9.00 13.28
C VAL A 740 10.25 -9.12 11.76
N VAL A 741 11.33 -9.42 11.04
CA VAL A 741 11.25 -9.64 9.59
C VAL A 741 10.41 -10.88 9.26
N GLY A 742 10.66 -12.00 9.93
CA GLY A 742 9.92 -13.25 9.73
C GLY A 742 8.43 -13.09 10.00
N ASN A 743 8.08 -12.39 11.09
CA ASN A 743 6.69 -12.11 11.44
C ASN A 743 6.00 -11.21 10.38
N SER A 744 6.72 -10.21 9.85
CA SER A 744 6.22 -9.34 8.77
C SER A 744 5.99 -10.13 7.47
N LEU A 745 6.91 -11.03 7.11
CA LEU A 745 6.79 -11.86 5.90
C LEU A 745 5.59 -12.81 5.92
N ARG A 746 5.03 -13.14 7.08
CA ARG A 746 3.77 -13.91 7.20
C ARG A 746 2.57 -13.22 6.53
N LEU A 747 2.61 -11.90 6.37
CA LEU A 747 1.57 -11.14 5.65
C LEU A 747 1.48 -11.52 4.18
N ARG A 748 2.55 -12.04 3.55
CA ARG A 748 2.50 -12.57 2.18
C ARG A 748 1.50 -13.71 2.00
N GLY A 749 1.29 -14.48 3.06
CA GLY A 749 0.33 -15.58 3.08
C GLY A 749 -1.11 -15.14 3.33
N PHE A 750 -1.42 -13.85 3.32
CA PHE A 750 -2.81 -13.38 3.40
C PHE A 750 -3.55 -13.79 2.12
N LYS A 751 -4.72 -14.39 2.29
CA LYS A 751 -5.64 -14.76 1.22
C LYS A 751 -6.89 -13.90 1.31
N ALA A 752 -7.38 -13.42 0.16
CA ALA A 752 -8.75 -12.95 0.06
C ALA A 752 -9.68 -14.09 0.51
N ALA A 753 -10.81 -13.75 1.08
CA ALA A 753 -11.82 -14.78 1.35
C ALA A 753 -12.47 -15.14 0.00
N ASP A 754 -12.51 -16.43 -0.30
CA ASP A 754 -13.15 -16.99 -1.49
C ASP A 754 -14.64 -16.70 -1.48
#